data_b200e24d5d765e9ec3377af2daeb9b78
#
_entry.id   b200e24d5d765e9ec3377af2daeb9b78
#
_cell.length_a   1.000
_cell.length_b   1.000
_cell.length_c   1.000
_cell.angle_alpha   90.00
_cell.angle_beta   90.00
_cell.angle_gamma   90.00
#
_symmetry.space_group_name_H-M   'P 1'
#
loop_
_entity.id
_entity.type
_entity.pdbx_description
1 polymer ?
#
loop_
_entity_poly.entity_id
_entity_poly.type
_entity_poly.pdbx_seq_one_letter_code
_entity_poly.pdbx_strand_id
1 'polypeptide(L)'
;MATRQDLANAIRALSMDAVQKANSGHPGAPMGMAEIAEILWNHHLKHNPTNPNWANRDRFILSNGHGSMLIYSLLHLTGYDLPMDEIKTFRQLHSKCAGHPEYGYAPGVETTTGPLGQGISNAVGFAMAEKLLANQFNKPNHKIVDHYTYVFLGDGCMMEGVSHEACALAGTWGLGNLIAFWDDNGISIDGHIEGWYTDDTAKRFESYGWHVIPNIDGHDFEAINEAVEAAKKVTDKPSLICCKTIIGKGSPNKSGSHDCHGSALGDAEVAATREAIGWKHDPFVIPEDIYAGWNARDKGAKAEAAWNDRFAAYEKEFPDLAAEFKRRMKGDLPKNWKSSTDAMIKLANEKGEVLATRKASQNAITALAQILPEFVGGSADLTGSNLTSCASFQHVSGKTPGNYISYGVREFGMAAIMNGMALHGGVLPFGGTFHMFTDYMKNGMRMAALMKQRVIYVLTHDSIGQGEDGPTHQPIETTAGIRHIPRMDVWRPADSTETAVAWVVAIESIHNPTSLVLSRQNTSFTKRTDAQIDCIRKGAYVLAEAEGGNADVILIATGSEVDLALKSQAALKEQNIKARVVSMPSTNVFDRQDQAYKESVLTKGVKRVSIEAGVTDFWRKYIGLDGAAVGIDTFGESAPGGALFKHFGFTVENVVSTVKSIL
;
A
#
# COMPACT_ATOMS: atom_id res chain seq x y z
N MET A 1 -26.47 29.47 -19.82
CA MET A 1 -25.21 28.80 -19.49
C MET A 1 -25.02 28.97 -17.98
N ALA A 2 -24.73 27.90 -17.31
CA ALA A 2 -24.42 27.91 -15.87
C ALA A 2 -23.19 28.80 -15.57
N THR A 3 -23.20 29.51 -14.46
CA THR A 3 -22.03 30.24 -13.96
C THR A 3 -21.10 29.27 -13.19
N ARG A 4 -19.85 29.67 -12.96
CA ARG A 4 -18.92 28.89 -12.10
C ARG A 4 -19.54 28.63 -10.71
N GLN A 5 -20.24 29.61 -10.16
CA GLN A 5 -20.93 29.47 -8.87
C GLN A 5 -22.02 28.40 -8.92
N ASP A 6 -22.78 28.33 -10.02
CA ASP A 6 -23.80 27.28 -10.21
C ASP A 6 -23.15 25.88 -10.29
N LEU A 7 -22.00 25.78 -10.96
CA LEU A 7 -21.24 24.54 -11.04
C LEU A 7 -20.72 24.09 -9.64
N ALA A 8 -20.18 25.01 -8.86
CA ALA A 8 -19.74 24.73 -7.49
C ALA A 8 -20.94 24.36 -6.59
N ASN A 9 -22.10 25.03 -6.77
CA ASN A 9 -23.31 24.74 -6.01
C ASN A 9 -23.90 23.36 -6.33
N ALA A 10 -23.67 22.82 -7.53
CA ALA A 10 -24.04 21.44 -7.87
C ALA A 10 -23.31 20.42 -6.98
N ILE A 11 -22.02 20.64 -6.69
CA ILE A 11 -21.26 19.80 -5.75
C ILE A 11 -21.87 19.89 -4.35
N ARG A 12 -22.20 21.09 -3.88
CA ARG A 12 -22.85 21.31 -2.57
C ARG A 12 -24.17 20.58 -2.48
N ALA A 13 -25.01 20.75 -3.51
CA ALA A 13 -26.32 20.11 -3.56
C ALA A 13 -26.23 18.59 -3.52
N LEU A 14 -25.43 17.97 -4.38
CA LEU A 14 -25.25 16.52 -4.39
C LEU A 14 -24.69 15.99 -3.08
N SER A 15 -23.72 16.71 -2.49
CA SER A 15 -23.08 16.28 -1.25
C SER A 15 -24.04 16.32 -0.06
N MET A 16 -24.80 17.41 0.11
CA MET A 16 -25.76 17.49 1.20
C MET A 16 -26.92 16.51 1.01
N ASP A 17 -27.41 16.32 -0.23
CA ASP A 17 -28.51 15.41 -0.53
C ASP A 17 -28.15 13.95 -0.25
N ALA A 18 -26.97 13.51 -0.69
CA ALA A 18 -26.53 12.14 -0.49
C ALA A 18 -26.28 11.84 1.00
N VAL A 19 -25.62 12.77 1.71
CA VAL A 19 -25.39 12.63 3.15
C VAL A 19 -26.69 12.66 3.93
N GLN A 20 -27.63 13.56 3.59
CA GLN A 20 -28.94 13.65 4.23
C GLN A 20 -29.75 12.37 4.01
N LYS A 21 -29.80 11.88 2.76
CA LYS A 21 -30.51 10.63 2.44
C LYS A 21 -29.95 9.42 3.17
N ALA A 22 -28.63 9.32 3.27
CA ALA A 22 -27.95 8.25 3.99
C ALA A 22 -28.04 8.42 5.52
N ASN A 23 -28.42 9.61 5.99
CA ASN A 23 -28.35 10.04 7.39
C ASN A 23 -26.99 9.73 8.02
N SER A 24 -25.92 9.79 7.19
CA SER A 24 -24.56 9.47 7.59
C SER A 24 -23.59 10.03 6.55
N GLY A 25 -22.51 10.67 6.99
CA GLY A 25 -21.47 11.20 6.13
C GLY A 25 -20.96 12.56 6.56
N HIS A 26 -20.12 13.16 5.72
CA HIS A 26 -19.38 14.37 6.01
C HIS A 26 -19.66 15.42 4.91
N PRO A 27 -20.68 16.28 5.06
CA PRO A 27 -21.02 17.26 4.03
C PRO A 27 -20.12 18.50 4.04
N GLY A 28 -19.50 18.81 5.19
CA GLY A 28 -18.82 20.10 5.42
C GLY A 28 -17.64 20.36 4.48
N ALA A 29 -16.70 19.44 4.36
CA ALA A 29 -15.54 19.60 3.48
C ALA A 29 -15.94 19.66 1.99
N PRO A 30 -16.80 18.79 1.44
CA PRO A 30 -17.31 18.94 0.07
C PRO A 30 -17.93 20.30 -0.23
N MET A 31 -18.69 20.85 0.71
CA MET A 31 -19.34 22.15 0.56
C MET A 31 -18.31 23.30 0.64
N GLY A 32 -17.29 23.18 1.49
CA GLY A 32 -16.24 24.17 1.65
C GLY A 32 -15.26 24.23 0.48
N MET A 33 -14.96 23.10 -0.15
CA MET A 33 -13.97 22.98 -1.22
C MET A 33 -14.56 23.05 -2.64
N ALA A 34 -15.82 23.39 -2.80
CA ALA A 34 -16.52 23.31 -4.08
C ALA A 34 -15.91 24.21 -5.18
N GLU A 35 -15.47 25.44 -4.86
CA GLU A 35 -14.82 26.36 -5.78
C GLU A 35 -13.43 25.86 -6.20
N ILE A 36 -12.64 25.34 -5.24
CA ILE A 36 -11.32 24.76 -5.52
C ILE A 36 -11.45 23.57 -6.47
N ALA A 37 -12.46 22.74 -6.22
CA ALA A 37 -12.74 21.58 -7.07
C ALA A 37 -13.19 21.97 -8.48
N GLU A 38 -14.03 23.01 -8.60
CA GLU A 38 -14.47 23.53 -9.90
C GLU A 38 -13.28 23.99 -10.74
N ILE A 39 -12.42 24.84 -10.17
CA ILE A 39 -11.24 25.33 -10.88
C ILE A 39 -10.32 24.17 -11.29
N LEU A 40 -10.00 23.28 -10.36
CA LEU A 40 -9.08 22.19 -10.66
C LEU A 40 -9.63 21.28 -11.79
N TRP A 41 -10.86 20.78 -11.64
CA TRP A 41 -11.39 19.75 -12.54
C TRP A 41 -11.82 20.29 -13.91
N ASN A 42 -12.34 21.50 -13.96
CA ASN A 42 -12.75 22.09 -15.24
C ASN A 42 -11.61 22.74 -16.02
N HIS A 43 -10.58 23.27 -15.33
CA HIS A 43 -9.57 24.09 -16.03
C HIS A 43 -8.20 23.44 -16.10
N HIS A 44 -7.79 22.67 -15.09
CA HIS A 44 -6.41 22.19 -14.97
C HIS A 44 -6.24 20.68 -15.08
N LEU A 45 -7.16 19.88 -14.54
CA LEU A 45 -7.03 18.41 -14.50
C LEU A 45 -7.16 17.81 -15.92
N LYS A 46 -6.11 17.12 -16.33
CA LYS A 46 -6.05 16.38 -17.60
C LYS A 46 -6.54 14.95 -17.37
N HIS A 47 -7.80 14.69 -17.69
CA HIS A 47 -8.43 13.39 -17.49
C HIS A 47 -9.38 13.04 -18.63
N ASN A 48 -9.71 11.75 -18.79
CA ASN A 48 -10.72 11.29 -19.74
C ASN A 48 -11.75 10.40 -19.02
N PRO A 49 -12.98 10.90 -18.78
CA PRO A 49 -14.02 10.11 -18.12
C PRO A 49 -14.38 8.81 -18.85
N THR A 50 -14.20 8.74 -20.17
CA THR A 50 -14.49 7.54 -20.97
C THR A 50 -13.34 6.52 -20.96
N ASN A 51 -12.14 6.92 -20.50
CA ASN A 51 -11.00 6.05 -20.26
C ASN A 51 -10.29 6.41 -18.93
N PRO A 52 -10.85 6.03 -17.79
CA PRO A 52 -10.28 6.34 -16.47
C PRO A 52 -8.89 5.71 -16.23
N ASN A 53 -8.45 4.81 -17.10
CA ASN A 53 -7.15 4.13 -17.00
C ASN A 53 -6.11 4.67 -17.99
N TRP A 54 -6.38 5.79 -18.68
CA TRP A 54 -5.39 6.41 -19.56
C TRP A 54 -4.06 6.65 -18.85
N ALA A 55 -2.97 6.14 -19.43
CA ALA A 55 -1.67 6.08 -18.74
C ALA A 55 -1.14 7.46 -18.32
N ASN A 56 -1.31 8.48 -19.15
CA ASN A 56 -0.81 9.84 -18.92
C ASN A 56 -1.89 10.83 -18.44
N ARG A 57 -2.98 10.33 -17.81
CA ARG A 57 -3.94 11.20 -17.12
C ARG A 57 -3.30 11.80 -15.88
N ASP A 58 -3.70 12.98 -15.48
CA ASP A 58 -3.39 13.50 -14.14
C ASP A 58 -4.07 12.63 -13.08
N ARG A 59 -3.48 12.57 -11.90
CA ARG A 59 -4.00 11.83 -10.76
C ARG A 59 -4.62 12.79 -9.76
N PHE A 60 -5.86 12.50 -9.34
CA PHE A 60 -6.52 13.25 -8.29
C PHE A 60 -6.73 12.38 -7.06
N ILE A 61 -6.29 12.87 -5.90
CA ILE A 61 -6.36 12.17 -4.63
C ILE A 61 -7.08 13.05 -3.62
N LEU A 62 -8.13 12.51 -3.01
CA LEU A 62 -8.83 13.12 -1.89
C LEU A 62 -8.27 12.54 -0.59
N SER A 63 -7.25 13.17 0.01
CA SER A 63 -6.61 12.70 1.24
C SER A 63 -7.51 12.85 2.47
N ASN A 64 -8.34 13.89 2.52
CA ASN A 64 -9.44 14.03 3.48
C ASN A 64 -10.65 13.20 3.02
N GLY A 65 -10.45 11.87 2.94
CA GLY A 65 -11.39 10.92 2.34
C GLY A 65 -12.76 10.84 3.00
N HIS A 66 -12.92 11.38 4.22
CA HIS A 66 -14.22 11.53 4.85
C HIS A 66 -15.16 12.44 4.03
N GLY A 67 -14.61 13.45 3.32
CA GLY A 67 -15.34 14.27 2.36
C GLY A 67 -15.66 13.57 1.02
N SER A 68 -15.90 12.27 1.03
CA SER A 68 -16.02 11.40 -0.15
C SER A 68 -17.03 11.85 -1.18
N MET A 69 -18.12 12.52 -0.77
CA MET A 69 -19.10 13.06 -1.72
C MET A 69 -18.54 14.13 -2.64
N LEU A 70 -17.41 14.77 -2.29
CA LEU A 70 -16.73 15.67 -3.21
C LEU A 70 -16.27 14.93 -4.48
N ILE A 71 -15.49 13.86 -4.32
CA ILE A 71 -14.99 13.10 -5.47
C ILE A 71 -16.13 12.39 -6.21
N TYR A 72 -17.14 11.86 -5.53
CA TYR A 72 -18.27 11.21 -6.21
C TYR A 72 -19.10 12.20 -7.01
N SER A 73 -19.34 13.41 -6.49
CA SER A 73 -20.01 14.47 -7.23
C SER A 73 -19.22 14.87 -8.48
N LEU A 74 -17.90 15.02 -8.35
CA LEU A 74 -17.01 15.35 -9.47
C LEU A 74 -16.99 14.26 -10.55
N LEU A 75 -16.88 12.99 -10.16
CA LEU A 75 -16.89 11.87 -11.09
C LEU A 75 -18.23 11.78 -11.84
N HIS A 76 -19.36 11.94 -11.12
CA HIS A 76 -20.67 11.94 -11.73
C HIS A 76 -20.85 13.10 -12.72
N LEU A 77 -20.58 14.33 -12.28
CA LEU A 77 -20.79 15.55 -13.05
C LEU A 77 -19.90 15.60 -14.29
N THR A 78 -18.64 15.19 -14.22
CA THR A 78 -17.69 15.21 -15.33
C THR A 78 -17.89 14.09 -16.33
N GLY A 79 -18.74 13.11 -16.03
CA GLY A 79 -19.21 12.10 -16.98
C GLY A 79 -18.49 10.75 -16.92
N TYR A 80 -17.88 10.39 -15.77
CA TYR A 80 -17.46 9.02 -15.52
C TYR A 80 -18.67 8.08 -15.41
N ASP A 81 -18.44 6.76 -15.48
CA ASP A 81 -19.48 5.74 -15.27
C ASP A 81 -19.84 5.63 -13.77
N LEU A 82 -20.44 6.70 -13.27
CA LEU A 82 -21.00 6.81 -11.93
C LEU A 82 -22.38 7.48 -12.02
N PRO A 83 -23.45 6.73 -12.33
CA PRO A 83 -24.77 7.28 -12.53
C PRO A 83 -25.40 7.81 -11.23
N MET A 84 -26.43 8.66 -11.37
CA MET A 84 -27.14 9.29 -10.24
C MET A 84 -27.68 8.25 -9.24
N ASP A 85 -28.06 7.07 -9.68
CA ASP A 85 -28.57 6.02 -8.81
C ASP A 85 -27.49 5.49 -7.84
N GLU A 86 -26.21 5.50 -8.25
CA GLU A 86 -25.09 5.21 -7.32
C GLU A 86 -24.89 6.33 -6.29
N ILE A 87 -25.02 7.60 -6.70
CA ILE A 87 -25.02 8.75 -5.76
C ILE A 87 -26.14 8.62 -4.73
N LYS A 88 -27.35 8.25 -5.17
CA LYS A 88 -28.52 8.05 -4.28
C LYS A 88 -28.35 6.89 -3.30
N THR A 89 -27.44 5.95 -3.58
CA THR A 89 -27.12 4.81 -2.72
C THR A 89 -25.83 5.00 -1.92
N PHE A 90 -25.39 6.24 -1.75
CA PHE A 90 -24.20 6.58 -0.94
C PHE A 90 -24.24 5.86 0.42
N ARG A 91 -23.12 5.21 0.79
CA ARG A 91 -22.97 4.42 2.03
C ARG A 91 -23.90 3.21 2.16
N GLN A 92 -24.52 2.76 1.09
CA GLN A 92 -25.33 1.54 1.12
C GLN A 92 -24.49 0.33 0.68
N LEU A 93 -24.95 -0.87 1.08
CA LEU A 93 -24.26 -2.12 0.71
C LEU A 93 -24.18 -2.26 -0.83
N HIS A 94 -22.98 -2.58 -1.34
CA HIS A 94 -22.65 -2.74 -2.75
C HIS A 94 -22.69 -1.46 -3.61
N SER A 95 -22.91 -0.27 -3.03
CA SER A 95 -22.80 0.98 -3.78
C SER A 95 -21.37 1.27 -4.20
N LYS A 96 -21.17 1.82 -5.41
CA LYS A 96 -19.89 2.37 -5.85
C LYS A 96 -19.47 3.60 -5.02
N CYS A 97 -20.44 4.27 -4.37
CA CYS A 97 -20.23 5.42 -3.49
C CYS A 97 -20.08 4.98 -2.04
N ALA A 98 -18.96 4.31 -1.73
CA ALA A 98 -18.61 3.89 -0.37
C ALA A 98 -18.47 5.08 0.59
N GLY A 99 -18.50 4.85 1.88
CA GLY A 99 -18.41 5.91 2.91
C GLY A 99 -17.14 6.74 2.85
N HIS A 100 -16.05 6.14 2.41
CA HIS A 100 -14.78 6.76 2.04
C HIS A 100 -14.40 6.24 0.65
N PRO A 101 -13.63 6.97 -0.18
CA PRO A 101 -13.26 6.51 -1.51
C PRO A 101 -12.49 5.18 -1.45
N GLU A 102 -12.93 4.20 -2.23
CA GLU A 102 -12.29 2.89 -2.32
C GLU A 102 -11.82 2.61 -3.74
N TYR A 103 -10.53 2.28 -3.88
CA TYR A 103 -9.94 1.91 -5.15
C TYR A 103 -10.62 0.66 -5.75
N GLY A 104 -11.00 0.77 -7.02
CA GLY A 104 -11.66 -0.32 -7.74
C GLY A 104 -13.19 -0.38 -7.62
N TYR A 105 -13.82 0.57 -6.89
CA TYR A 105 -15.28 0.70 -6.83
C TYR A 105 -15.82 1.70 -7.85
N ALA A 106 -15.60 3.00 -7.62
CA ALA A 106 -15.97 4.02 -8.59
C ALA A 106 -14.83 4.28 -9.58
N PRO A 107 -15.08 4.27 -10.91
CA PRO A 107 -14.08 4.63 -11.90
C PRO A 107 -13.55 6.04 -11.66
N GLY A 108 -12.23 6.22 -11.66
CA GLY A 108 -11.57 7.51 -11.41
C GLY A 108 -11.12 7.73 -9.96
N VAL A 109 -11.46 6.83 -9.04
CA VAL A 109 -10.88 6.80 -7.69
C VAL A 109 -9.50 6.15 -7.76
N GLU A 110 -8.45 6.93 -7.53
CA GLU A 110 -7.05 6.52 -7.71
C GLU A 110 -6.50 5.75 -6.50
N THR A 111 -7.02 5.98 -5.31
CA THR A 111 -6.58 5.32 -4.06
C THR A 111 -7.70 5.27 -3.04
N THR A 112 -7.63 4.30 -2.12
CA THR A 112 -8.50 4.23 -0.96
C THR A 112 -7.98 5.18 0.12
N THR A 113 -8.85 6.10 0.57
CA THR A 113 -8.55 7.03 1.65
C THR A 113 -9.60 6.91 2.77
N GLY A 114 -9.40 7.66 3.86
CA GLY A 114 -10.20 7.58 5.09
C GLY A 114 -9.28 7.59 6.30
N PRO A 115 -8.26 6.72 6.40
CA PRO A 115 -7.16 6.94 7.34
C PRO A 115 -6.37 8.18 6.91
N LEU A 116 -6.50 9.26 7.71
CA LEU A 116 -5.90 10.57 7.40
C LEU A 116 -4.36 10.46 7.24
N GLY A 117 -3.78 11.33 6.43
CA GLY A 117 -2.35 11.34 6.13
C GLY A 117 -1.88 10.32 5.09
N GLN A 118 -2.61 9.22 4.88
CA GLN A 118 -2.18 8.23 3.88
C GLN A 118 -2.45 8.67 2.44
N GLY A 119 -3.50 9.45 2.19
CA GLY A 119 -3.79 9.96 0.83
C GLY A 119 -2.67 10.85 0.30
N ILE A 120 -2.19 11.84 1.08
CA ILE A 120 -1.05 12.67 0.69
C ILE A 120 0.23 11.84 0.55
N SER A 121 0.43 10.84 1.40
CA SER A 121 1.57 9.93 1.30
C SER A 121 1.52 9.05 0.04
N ASN A 122 0.32 8.58 -0.34
CA ASN A 122 0.12 7.92 -1.64
C ASN A 122 0.39 8.88 -2.80
N ALA A 123 -0.04 10.15 -2.71
CA ALA A 123 0.24 11.17 -3.73
C ALA A 123 1.74 11.37 -3.96
N VAL A 124 2.54 11.35 -2.89
CA VAL A 124 4.00 11.35 -2.98
C VAL A 124 4.50 10.12 -3.77
N GLY A 125 3.91 8.95 -3.52
CA GLY A 125 4.22 7.73 -4.27
C GLY A 125 3.84 7.80 -5.75
N PHE A 126 2.67 8.38 -6.08
CA PHE A 126 2.25 8.62 -7.47
C PHE A 126 3.24 9.56 -8.19
N ALA A 127 3.60 10.68 -7.57
CA ALA A 127 4.55 11.62 -8.16
C ALA A 127 5.97 11.05 -8.28
N MET A 128 6.38 10.17 -7.35
CA MET A 128 7.64 9.44 -7.47
C MET A 128 7.62 8.47 -8.65
N ALA A 129 6.55 7.70 -8.83
CA ALA A 129 6.42 6.78 -9.95
C ALA A 129 6.42 7.52 -11.30
N GLU A 130 5.69 8.65 -11.40
CA GLU A 130 5.74 9.54 -12.56
C GLU A 130 7.18 9.98 -12.86
N LYS A 131 7.90 10.50 -11.87
CA LYS A 131 9.28 10.98 -12.02
C LYS A 131 10.22 9.85 -12.53
N LEU A 132 10.11 8.65 -11.97
CA LEU A 132 10.91 7.49 -12.38
C LEU A 132 10.62 7.09 -13.83
N LEU A 133 9.34 7.04 -14.22
CA LEU A 133 8.93 6.70 -15.58
C LEU A 133 9.30 7.81 -16.57
N ALA A 134 9.09 9.07 -16.21
CA ALA A 134 9.48 10.21 -17.05
C ALA A 134 10.98 10.22 -17.35
N ASN A 135 11.82 9.99 -16.35
CA ASN A 135 13.26 9.90 -16.51
C ASN A 135 13.69 8.77 -17.45
N GLN A 136 13.00 7.66 -17.44
CA GLN A 136 13.35 6.49 -18.23
C GLN A 136 12.80 6.57 -19.66
N PHE A 137 11.53 6.97 -19.82
CA PHE A 137 10.82 6.85 -21.07
C PHE A 137 10.75 8.14 -21.89
N ASN A 138 10.80 9.33 -21.27
CA ASN A 138 10.79 10.57 -22.03
C ASN A 138 12.08 10.73 -22.83
N LYS A 139 11.93 11.21 -24.06
CA LYS A 139 13.03 11.52 -24.99
C LYS A 139 12.88 12.95 -25.49
N PRO A 140 13.94 13.56 -26.05
CA PRO A 140 13.82 14.85 -26.70
C PRO A 140 12.65 14.82 -27.71
N ASN A 141 11.78 15.80 -27.66
CA ASN A 141 10.57 15.94 -28.47
C ASN A 141 9.44 14.91 -28.18
N HIS A 142 9.64 13.95 -27.29
CA HIS A 142 8.66 12.92 -26.96
C HIS A 142 8.46 12.83 -25.44
N LYS A 143 7.68 13.75 -24.86
CA LYS A 143 7.23 13.64 -23.47
C LYS A 143 5.97 12.78 -23.41
N ILE A 144 6.14 11.49 -23.08
CA ILE A 144 5.02 10.53 -22.97
C ILE A 144 4.55 10.32 -21.53
N VAL A 145 5.33 10.80 -20.54
CA VAL A 145 5.00 10.81 -19.12
C VAL A 145 5.23 12.23 -18.61
N ASP A 146 4.13 12.98 -18.37
CA ASP A 146 4.20 14.39 -17.98
C ASP A 146 2.97 14.83 -17.15
N HIS A 147 2.31 13.88 -16.50
CA HIS A 147 1.11 14.13 -15.73
C HIS A 147 1.40 14.64 -14.32
N TYR A 148 0.48 15.43 -13.79
CA TYR A 148 0.49 15.91 -12.42
C TYR A 148 -0.21 14.93 -11.47
N THR A 149 0.16 15.01 -10.20
CA THR A 149 -0.59 14.45 -9.09
C THR A 149 -1.14 15.61 -8.26
N TYR A 150 -2.47 15.73 -8.22
CA TYR A 150 -3.18 16.71 -7.41
C TYR A 150 -3.76 16.04 -6.18
N VAL A 151 -3.64 16.69 -5.02
CA VAL A 151 -4.17 16.15 -3.77
C VAL A 151 -4.87 17.23 -2.94
N PHE A 152 -6.08 16.91 -2.47
CA PHE A 152 -6.80 17.71 -1.49
C PHE A 152 -6.61 17.12 -0.11
N LEU A 153 -6.36 17.95 0.89
CA LEU A 153 -6.14 17.52 2.27
C LEU A 153 -6.59 18.61 3.26
N GLY A 154 -7.07 18.21 4.41
CA GLY A 154 -7.51 19.10 5.48
C GLY A 154 -6.56 19.12 6.67
N ASP A 155 -6.93 19.88 7.72
CA ASP A 155 -6.16 20.04 8.96
C ASP A 155 -5.78 18.71 9.61
N GLY A 156 -6.70 17.78 9.69
CA GLY A 156 -6.44 16.44 10.24
C GLY A 156 -5.37 15.66 9.46
N CYS A 157 -5.31 15.82 8.14
CA CYS A 157 -4.23 15.22 7.36
C CYS A 157 -2.87 15.84 7.69
N MET A 158 -2.84 17.15 7.98
CA MET A 158 -1.63 17.88 8.33
C MET A 158 -1.09 17.53 9.73
N MET A 159 -1.95 17.05 10.64
CA MET A 159 -1.60 16.63 11.99
C MET A 159 -0.97 15.22 12.02
N GLU A 160 -1.31 14.36 11.07
CA GLU A 160 -0.83 12.97 11.03
C GLU A 160 0.69 12.87 10.85
N GLY A 161 1.35 12.05 11.69
CA GLY A 161 2.81 11.85 11.62
C GLY A 161 3.30 11.37 10.26
N VAL A 162 2.54 10.51 9.59
CA VAL A 162 2.89 9.97 8.26
C VAL A 162 2.94 11.07 7.19
N SER A 163 2.17 12.13 7.32
CA SER A 163 2.22 13.29 6.42
C SER A 163 3.55 14.02 6.54
N HIS A 164 4.08 14.20 7.76
CA HIS A 164 5.40 14.76 7.99
C HIS A 164 6.50 13.91 7.33
N GLU A 165 6.44 12.61 7.48
CA GLU A 165 7.38 11.66 6.89
C GLU A 165 7.39 11.78 5.35
N ALA A 166 6.22 11.68 4.72
CA ALA A 166 6.09 11.67 3.27
C ALA A 166 6.36 13.05 2.65
N CYS A 167 5.83 14.14 3.23
CA CYS A 167 5.99 15.48 2.68
C CYS A 167 7.43 15.98 2.77
N ALA A 168 8.17 15.64 3.84
CA ALA A 168 9.60 15.95 3.96
C ALA A 168 10.41 15.24 2.85
N LEU A 169 10.08 14.00 2.54
CA LEU A 169 10.71 13.25 1.45
C LEU A 169 10.35 13.82 0.07
N ALA A 170 9.10 14.24 -0.15
CA ALA A 170 8.68 14.85 -1.41
C ALA A 170 9.49 16.09 -1.77
N GLY A 171 9.73 16.97 -0.78
CA GLY A 171 10.61 18.12 -0.95
C GLY A 171 12.06 17.74 -1.22
N THR A 172 12.59 16.77 -0.45
CA THR A 172 13.96 16.23 -0.65
C THR A 172 14.17 15.68 -2.05
N TRP A 173 13.17 15.00 -2.61
CA TRP A 173 13.22 14.41 -3.95
C TRP A 173 12.86 15.39 -5.08
N GLY A 174 12.39 16.59 -4.75
CA GLY A 174 12.01 17.60 -5.75
C GLY A 174 10.91 17.11 -6.69
N LEU A 175 9.77 16.69 -6.13
CA LEU A 175 8.65 16.13 -6.92
C LEU A 175 7.79 17.27 -7.51
N GLY A 176 8.27 17.93 -8.58
CA GLY A 176 7.64 19.11 -9.17
C GLY A 176 6.24 18.89 -9.75
N ASN A 177 5.87 17.66 -10.07
CA ASN A 177 4.53 17.33 -10.57
C ASN A 177 3.52 17.00 -9.45
N LEU A 178 3.86 17.24 -8.18
CA LEU A 178 2.96 17.11 -7.03
C LEU A 178 2.45 18.49 -6.60
N ILE A 179 1.12 18.69 -6.66
CA ILE A 179 0.45 19.93 -6.25
C ILE A 179 -0.62 19.59 -5.22
N ALA A 180 -0.45 20.09 -4.00
CA ALA A 180 -1.35 19.87 -2.87
C ALA A 180 -2.17 21.13 -2.57
N PHE A 181 -3.44 20.94 -2.23
CA PHE A 181 -4.36 21.99 -1.77
C PHE A 181 -4.73 21.69 -0.33
N TRP A 182 -4.36 22.58 0.56
CA TRP A 182 -4.73 22.49 1.96
C TRP A 182 -6.03 23.25 2.19
N ASP A 183 -7.08 22.52 2.60
CA ASP A 183 -8.35 23.02 3.09
C ASP A 183 -8.13 23.56 4.52
N ASP A 184 -7.69 24.80 4.61
CA ASP A 184 -7.35 25.50 5.84
C ASP A 184 -8.62 26.17 6.39
N ASN A 185 -9.51 25.36 6.96
CA ASN A 185 -10.79 25.82 7.50
C ASN A 185 -10.81 25.95 9.04
N GLY A 186 -9.77 25.48 9.74
CA GLY A 186 -9.61 25.58 11.18
C GLY A 186 -10.58 24.74 12.00
N ILE A 187 -11.25 23.74 11.39
CA ILE A 187 -12.24 22.90 12.06
C ILE A 187 -11.90 21.42 11.92
N SER A 188 -11.93 20.72 13.03
CA SER A 188 -11.93 19.26 13.09
C SER A 188 -13.24 18.75 13.67
N ILE A 189 -13.38 17.43 13.86
CA ILE A 189 -14.59 16.83 14.45
C ILE A 189 -14.82 17.28 15.89
N ASP A 190 -13.77 17.64 16.62
CA ASP A 190 -13.83 18.12 18.01
C ASP A 190 -14.06 19.64 18.11
N GLY A 191 -14.09 20.36 16.98
CA GLY A 191 -14.31 21.80 16.92
C GLY A 191 -13.13 22.58 16.37
N HIS A 192 -12.96 23.82 16.85
CA HIS A 192 -11.87 24.71 16.46
C HIS A 192 -10.52 24.18 16.92
N ILE A 193 -9.53 24.18 16.02
CA ILE A 193 -8.24 23.48 16.22
C ILE A 193 -7.20 24.24 17.05
N GLU A 194 -7.44 25.49 17.43
CA GLU A 194 -6.45 26.35 18.10
C GLU A 194 -5.93 25.79 19.43
N GLY A 195 -6.65 24.83 20.03
CA GLY A 195 -6.24 24.17 21.27
C GLY A 195 -5.20 23.06 21.11
N TRP A 196 -5.02 22.53 19.88
CA TRP A 196 -4.14 21.37 19.64
C TRP A 196 -3.39 21.39 18.30
N TYR A 197 -3.58 22.43 17.48
CA TYR A 197 -2.87 22.61 16.22
C TYR A 197 -2.55 24.07 15.99
N THR A 198 -1.33 24.49 16.33
CA THR A 198 -0.90 25.89 16.34
C THR A 198 0.38 26.13 15.54
N ASP A 199 0.94 25.09 14.91
CA ASP A 199 2.14 25.24 14.10
C ASP A 199 1.84 25.97 12.76
N ASP A 200 2.83 26.73 12.30
CA ASP A 200 2.77 27.43 11.02
C ASP A 200 3.00 26.42 9.89
N THR A 201 1.92 25.85 9.38
CA THR A 201 1.96 24.83 8.32
C THR A 201 2.67 25.33 7.07
N ALA A 202 2.47 26.58 6.66
CA ALA A 202 3.13 27.16 5.50
C ALA A 202 4.66 27.15 5.67
N LYS A 203 5.18 27.64 6.80
CA LYS A 203 6.62 27.61 7.09
C LYS A 203 7.17 26.20 7.25
N ARG A 204 6.37 25.29 7.84
CA ARG A 204 6.74 23.89 7.95
C ARG A 204 6.99 23.28 6.57
N PHE A 205 6.10 23.49 5.60
CA PHE A 205 6.28 23.00 4.23
C PHE A 205 7.41 23.70 3.49
N GLU A 206 7.63 25.01 3.71
CA GLU A 206 8.82 25.70 3.22
C GLU A 206 10.10 25.03 3.75
N SER A 207 10.14 24.65 5.04
CA SER A 207 11.28 23.95 5.64
C SER A 207 11.49 22.54 5.07
N TYR A 208 10.45 21.88 4.55
CA TYR A 208 10.56 20.64 3.80
C TYR A 208 11.09 20.83 2.37
N GLY A 209 11.24 22.07 1.91
CA GLY A 209 11.69 22.38 0.54
C GLY A 209 10.56 22.45 -0.48
N TRP A 210 9.31 22.61 -0.05
CA TRP A 210 8.18 22.84 -0.93
C TRP A 210 8.11 24.31 -1.40
N HIS A 211 7.51 24.52 -2.54
CA HIS A 211 6.99 25.80 -2.97
C HIS A 211 5.63 26.00 -2.31
N VAL A 212 5.46 27.09 -1.54
CA VAL A 212 4.23 27.35 -0.79
C VAL A 212 3.56 28.62 -1.31
N ILE A 213 2.27 28.55 -1.58
CA ILE A 213 1.42 29.68 -1.97
C ILE A 213 0.42 29.91 -0.84
N PRO A 214 0.70 30.84 0.09
CA PRO A 214 -0.08 31.01 1.30
C PRO A 214 -1.31 31.91 1.08
N ASN A 215 -2.28 31.80 1.99
CA ASN A 215 -3.41 32.73 2.15
C ASN A 215 -4.28 32.93 0.90
N ILE A 216 -4.52 31.90 0.11
CA ILE A 216 -5.45 31.95 -1.02
C ILE A 216 -6.87 31.91 -0.46
N ASP A 217 -7.74 32.82 -0.90
CA ASP A 217 -9.18 32.71 -0.66
C ASP A 217 -9.71 31.51 -1.46
N GLY A 218 -10.03 30.41 -0.75
CA GLY A 218 -10.53 29.16 -1.33
C GLY A 218 -11.94 29.28 -1.93
N HIS A 219 -12.50 30.48 -1.95
CA HIS A 219 -13.80 30.81 -2.54
C HIS A 219 -13.70 31.84 -3.67
N ASP A 220 -12.50 32.34 -3.97
CA ASP A 220 -12.23 33.20 -5.12
C ASP A 220 -11.68 32.37 -6.28
N PHE A 221 -12.49 32.19 -7.32
CA PHE A 221 -12.14 31.39 -8.49
C PHE A 221 -10.86 31.89 -9.19
N GLU A 222 -10.65 33.21 -9.29
CA GLU A 222 -9.49 33.74 -9.98
C GLU A 222 -8.21 33.58 -9.13
N ALA A 223 -8.29 33.82 -7.82
CA ALA A 223 -7.17 33.59 -6.91
C ALA A 223 -6.72 32.12 -6.90
N ILE A 224 -7.68 31.17 -6.92
CA ILE A 224 -7.37 29.75 -7.01
C ILE A 224 -6.71 29.42 -8.36
N ASN A 225 -7.26 29.92 -9.46
CA ASN A 225 -6.73 29.70 -10.80
C ASN A 225 -5.28 30.19 -10.93
N GLU A 226 -5.01 31.43 -10.48
CA GLU A 226 -3.66 32.01 -10.49
C GLU A 226 -2.67 31.21 -9.63
N ALA A 227 -3.12 30.70 -8.47
CA ALA A 227 -2.30 29.85 -7.61
C ALA A 227 -1.92 28.53 -8.29
N VAL A 228 -2.85 27.87 -9.00
CA VAL A 228 -2.54 26.64 -9.75
C VAL A 228 -1.56 26.93 -10.88
N GLU A 229 -1.75 28.01 -11.64
CA GLU A 229 -0.81 28.41 -12.69
C GLU A 229 0.59 28.75 -12.14
N ALA A 230 0.66 29.37 -10.95
CA ALA A 230 1.93 29.61 -10.28
C ALA A 230 2.61 28.31 -9.84
N ALA A 231 1.85 27.37 -9.27
CA ALA A 231 2.36 26.06 -8.86
C ALA A 231 2.92 25.26 -10.05
N LYS A 232 2.25 25.25 -11.20
CA LYS A 232 2.69 24.56 -12.42
C LYS A 232 3.99 25.11 -13.01
N LYS A 233 4.35 26.37 -12.73
CA LYS A 233 5.62 26.96 -13.19
C LYS A 233 6.82 26.46 -12.41
N VAL A 234 6.61 25.87 -11.22
CA VAL A 234 7.67 25.33 -10.37
C VAL A 234 7.80 23.84 -10.63
N THR A 235 8.85 23.43 -11.30
CA THR A 235 9.03 22.04 -11.80
C THR A 235 10.05 21.22 -11.01
N ASP A 236 10.74 21.84 -10.06
CA ASP A 236 11.82 21.23 -9.26
C ASP A 236 11.45 21.02 -7.78
N LYS A 237 10.24 21.41 -7.39
CA LYS A 237 9.71 21.31 -6.03
C LYS A 237 8.22 20.96 -6.05
N PRO A 238 7.72 20.18 -5.10
CA PRO A 238 6.27 20.05 -4.92
C PRO A 238 5.69 21.38 -4.44
N SER A 239 4.42 21.64 -4.76
CA SER A 239 3.73 22.88 -4.41
C SER A 239 2.61 22.63 -3.41
N LEU A 240 2.48 23.51 -2.40
CA LEU A 240 1.35 23.57 -1.47
C LEU A 240 0.60 24.89 -1.66
N ILE A 241 -0.68 24.81 -2.00
CA ILE A 241 -1.61 25.93 -2.07
C ILE A 241 -2.43 25.94 -0.77
N CYS A 242 -2.26 26.95 0.07
CA CYS A 242 -2.98 27.07 1.34
C CYS A 242 -4.28 27.86 1.11
N CYS A 243 -5.40 27.14 1.04
CA CYS A 243 -6.72 27.68 0.73
C CYS A 243 -7.50 27.93 2.00
N LYS A 244 -7.72 29.18 2.36
CA LYS A 244 -8.67 29.55 3.43
C LYS A 244 -10.09 29.25 2.97
N THR A 245 -10.78 28.39 3.66
CA THR A 245 -12.14 27.99 3.34
C THR A 245 -13.08 28.08 4.55
N ILE A 246 -14.35 27.92 4.29
CA ILE A 246 -15.39 27.80 5.33
C ILE A 246 -16.04 26.43 5.20
N ILE A 247 -15.82 25.57 6.18
CA ILE A 247 -16.49 24.26 6.21
C ILE A 247 -18.01 24.42 6.16
N GLY A 248 -18.70 23.62 5.36
CA GLY A 248 -20.16 23.69 5.23
C GLY A 248 -20.67 25.00 4.59
N LYS A 249 -19.85 25.66 3.75
CA LYS A 249 -20.22 26.91 3.08
C LYS A 249 -21.56 26.81 2.38
N GLY A 250 -22.40 27.82 2.63
CA GLY A 250 -23.77 27.90 2.13
C GLY A 250 -24.83 27.46 3.15
N SER A 251 -24.47 26.74 4.22
CA SER A 251 -25.38 26.41 5.32
C SER A 251 -25.54 27.62 6.25
N PRO A 252 -26.74 28.19 6.41
CA PRO A 252 -26.93 29.41 7.20
C PRO A 252 -26.60 29.28 8.68
N ASN A 253 -26.85 28.10 9.27
CA ASN A 253 -26.73 27.90 10.71
C ASN A 253 -25.58 26.98 11.13
N LYS A 254 -24.97 26.22 10.18
CA LYS A 254 -23.94 25.22 10.49
C LYS A 254 -22.60 25.48 9.82
N SER A 255 -22.53 26.45 8.88
CA SER A 255 -21.28 26.86 8.22
C SER A 255 -20.26 27.34 9.24
N GLY A 256 -18.98 26.98 9.08
CA GLY A 256 -17.88 27.34 9.97
C GLY A 256 -17.89 26.62 11.32
N SER A 257 -18.69 25.55 11.46
CA SER A 257 -18.87 24.81 12.72
C SER A 257 -18.61 23.32 12.51
N HIS A 258 -18.24 22.62 13.58
CA HIS A 258 -18.08 21.18 13.59
C HIS A 258 -19.38 20.41 13.36
N ASP A 259 -20.56 21.06 13.54
CA ASP A 259 -21.88 20.45 13.36
C ASP A 259 -22.14 19.96 11.93
N CYS A 260 -21.45 20.52 10.94
CA CYS A 260 -21.48 20.05 9.55
C CYS A 260 -20.30 19.16 9.16
N HIS A 261 -19.35 18.91 10.06
CA HIS A 261 -18.16 18.13 9.76
C HIS A 261 -18.53 16.68 9.45
N GLY A 262 -19.14 15.95 10.38
CA GLY A 262 -19.33 14.51 10.31
C GLY A 262 -20.80 14.04 10.46
N SER A 263 -21.77 14.93 10.26
CA SER A 263 -23.19 14.66 10.43
C SER A 263 -24.00 15.21 9.28
N ALA A 264 -25.17 14.59 9.01
CA ALA A 264 -26.16 15.17 8.11
C ALA A 264 -26.64 16.53 8.64
N LEU A 265 -26.92 17.46 7.73
CA LEU A 265 -27.35 18.83 8.10
C LEU A 265 -28.72 18.84 8.77
N GLY A 266 -29.59 17.88 8.46
CA GLY A 266 -31.01 17.84 8.82
C GLY A 266 -31.89 18.51 7.76
N ASP A 267 -33.12 18.03 7.60
CA ASP A 267 -34.00 18.45 6.50
C ASP A 267 -34.25 19.96 6.47
N ALA A 268 -34.45 20.58 7.65
CA ALA A 268 -34.64 22.02 7.76
C ALA A 268 -33.40 22.81 7.29
N GLU A 269 -32.21 22.37 7.66
CA GLU A 269 -30.95 23.04 7.27
C GLU A 269 -30.63 22.81 5.80
N VAL A 270 -30.94 21.62 5.24
CA VAL A 270 -30.83 21.35 3.80
C VAL A 270 -31.72 22.27 2.99
N ALA A 271 -32.97 22.48 3.43
CA ALA A 271 -33.88 23.43 2.79
C ALA A 271 -33.35 24.88 2.87
N ALA A 272 -32.93 25.33 4.05
CA ALA A 272 -32.33 26.65 4.24
C ALA A 272 -31.04 26.84 3.41
N THR A 273 -30.22 25.81 3.31
CA THR A 273 -29.00 25.84 2.48
C THR A 273 -29.34 26.00 1.01
N ARG A 274 -30.34 25.26 0.48
CA ARG A 274 -30.81 25.43 -0.92
C ARG A 274 -31.24 26.86 -1.20
N GLU A 275 -32.01 27.48 -0.32
CA GLU A 275 -32.43 28.86 -0.44
C GLU A 275 -31.23 29.82 -0.42
N ALA A 276 -30.31 29.65 0.52
CA ALA A 276 -29.14 30.50 0.69
C ALA A 276 -28.17 30.48 -0.52
N ILE A 277 -27.97 29.30 -1.14
CA ILE A 277 -27.12 29.17 -2.34
C ILE A 277 -27.91 29.37 -3.65
N GLY A 278 -29.20 29.69 -3.59
CA GLY A 278 -30.05 29.88 -4.77
C GLY A 278 -30.35 28.63 -5.58
N TRP A 279 -30.21 27.43 -5.00
CA TRP A 279 -30.43 26.15 -5.66
C TRP A 279 -31.90 25.73 -5.61
N LYS A 280 -32.63 25.94 -6.69
CA LYS A 280 -34.09 25.78 -6.76
C LYS A 280 -34.57 24.40 -7.21
N HIS A 281 -33.64 23.46 -7.42
CA HIS A 281 -33.94 22.12 -7.92
C HIS A 281 -34.18 21.13 -6.77
N ASP A 282 -35.00 20.13 -7.02
CA ASP A 282 -35.26 19.05 -6.08
C ASP A 282 -33.98 18.23 -5.76
N PRO A 283 -33.95 17.48 -4.65
CA PRO A 283 -32.83 16.61 -4.33
C PRO A 283 -32.47 15.67 -5.50
N PHE A 284 -31.16 15.58 -5.80
CA PHE A 284 -30.60 14.77 -6.90
C PHE A 284 -31.01 15.19 -8.30
N VAL A 285 -31.62 16.36 -8.48
CA VAL A 285 -31.93 16.92 -9.81
C VAL A 285 -30.83 17.91 -10.19
N ILE A 286 -30.12 17.59 -11.27
CA ILE A 286 -29.08 18.44 -11.85
C ILE A 286 -29.54 18.93 -13.24
N PRO A 287 -29.62 20.25 -13.47
CA PRO A 287 -29.99 20.80 -14.77
C PRO A 287 -29.03 20.44 -15.90
N GLU A 288 -29.55 20.42 -17.13
CA GLU A 288 -28.76 20.09 -18.32
C GLU A 288 -27.59 21.06 -18.57
N ASP A 289 -27.76 22.34 -18.30
CA ASP A 289 -26.70 23.34 -18.48
C ASP A 289 -25.59 23.20 -17.43
N ILE A 290 -25.88 22.67 -16.23
CA ILE A 290 -24.88 22.27 -15.24
C ILE A 290 -24.09 21.05 -15.74
N TYR A 291 -24.77 20.01 -16.23
CA TYR A 291 -24.08 18.87 -16.86
C TYR A 291 -23.22 19.29 -18.03
N ALA A 292 -23.72 20.20 -18.89
CA ALA A 292 -22.96 20.73 -20.01
C ALA A 292 -21.70 21.48 -19.56
N GLY A 293 -21.78 22.23 -18.44
CA GLY A 293 -20.65 22.95 -17.86
C GLY A 293 -19.58 22.05 -17.23
N TRP A 294 -19.98 20.88 -16.73
CA TRP A 294 -19.07 19.91 -16.11
C TRP A 294 -18.54 18.83 -17.09
N ASN A 295 -19.22 18.58 -18.21
CA ASN A 295 -18.92 17.46 -19.09
C ASN A 295 -17.49 17.49 -19.65
N ALA A 296 -16.65 16.61 -19.18
CA ALA A 296 -15.24 16.51 -19.58
C ALA A 296 -14.98 15.47 -20.69
N ARG A 297 -15.99 14.74 -21.18
CA ARG A 297 -15.80 13.64 -22.13
C ARG A 297 -15.10 14.07 -23.42
N ASP A 298 -15.58 15.11 -24.08
CA ASP A 298 -14.99 15.57 -25.34
C ASP A 298 -13.60 16.17 -25.15
N LYS A 299 -13.40 16.95 -24.07
CA LYS A 299 -12.10 17.53 -23.70
C LYS A 299 -11.10 16.42 -23.38
N GLY A 300 -11.52 15.42 -22.62
CA GLY A 300 -10.71 14.28 -22.23
C GLY A 300 -10.33 13.40 -23.43
N ALA A 301 -11.28 13.08 -24.28
CA ALA A 301 -11.04 12.31 -25.50
C ALA A 301 -10.04 13.01 -26.45
N LYS A 302 -10.15 14.32 -26.60
CA LYS A 302 -9.17 15.12 -27.40
C LYS A 302 -7.78 15.12 -26.78
N ALA A 303 -7.68 15.25 -25.47
CA ALA A 303 -6.39 15.21 -24.76
C ALA A 303 -5.71 13.85 -24.90
N GLU A 304 -6.47 12.78 -24.74
CA GLU A 304 -5.96 11.42 -24.94
C GLU A 304 -5.58 11.14 -26.41
N ALA A 305 -6.37 11.57 -27.38
CA ALA A 305 -6.05 11.43 -28.80
C ALA A 305 -4.72 12.12 -29.15
N ALA A 306 -4.51 13.34 -28.67
CA ALA A 306 -3.25 14.06 -28.88
C ALA A 306 -2.05 13.34 -28.21
N TRP A 307 -2.26 12.69 -27.06
CA TRP A 307 -1.24 11.86 -26.44
C TRP A 307 -0.98 10.57 -27.25
N ASN A 308 -2.04 9.92 -27.76
CA ASN A 308 -1.93 8.73 -28.60
C ASN A 308 -1.13 9.00 -29.87
N ASP A 309 -1.35 10.16 -30.54
CA ASP A 309 -0.58 10.58 -31.72
C ASP A 309 0.92 10.75 -31.36
N ARG A 310 1.21 11.39 -30.22
CA ARG A 310 2.58 11.55 -29.69
C ARG A 310 3.21 10.20 -29.37
N PHE A 311 2.46 9.30 -28.76
CA PHE A 311 2.92 7.97 -28.42
C PHE A 311 3.18 7.11 -29.68
N ALA A 312 2.34 7.25 -30.72
CA ALA A 312 2.55 6.57 -31.99
C ALA A 312 3.83 7.07 -32.71
N ALA A 313 4.13 8.37 -32.63
CA ALA A 313 5.39 8.91 -33.12
C ALA A 313 6.60 8.38 -32.31
N TYR A 314 6.47 8.35 -30.98
CA TYR A 314 7.48 7.76 -30.08
C TYR A 314 7.73 6.28 -30.38
N GLU A 315 6.68 5.49 -30.61
CA GLU A 315 6.79 4.06 -30.93
C GLU A 315 7.54 3.79 -32.23
N LYS A 316 7.40 4.66 -33.23
CA LYS A 316 8.16 4.55 -34.48
C LYS A 316 9.64 4.81 -34.29
N GLU A 317 10.02 5.74 -33.41
CA GLU A 317 11.41 6.13 -33.18
C GLU A 317 12.08 5.25 -32.09
N PHE A 318 11.32 4.83 -31.07
CA PHE A 318 11.80 4.05 -29.91
C PHE A 318 10.94 2.79 -29.65
N PRO A 319 10.87 1.82 -30.61
CA PRO A 319 9.94 0.69 -30.52
C PRO A 319 10.12 -0.18 -29.28
N ASP A 320 11.37 -0.42 -28.86
CA ASP A 320 11.66 -1.25 -27.68
C ASP A 320 11.22 -0.56 -26.38
N LEU A 321 11.45 0.75 -26.26
CA LEU A 321 11.01 1.52 -25.10
C LEU A 321 9.49 1.64 -25.05
N ALA A 322 8.84 1.80 -26.20
CA ALA A 322 7.38 1.84 -26.28
C ALA A 322 6.76 0.50 -25.88
N ALA A 323 7.33 -0.61 -26.34
CA ALA A 323 6.89 -1.96 -25.96
C ALA A 323 7.08 -2.19 -24.44
N GLU A 324 8.21 -1.76 -23.89
CA GLU A 324 8.50 -1.87 -22.46
C GLU A 324 7.56 -0.99 -21.62
N PHE A 325 7.28 0.24 -22.04
CA PHE A 325 6.30 1.11 -21.38
C PHE A 325 4.92 0.45 -21.34
N LYS A 326 4.42 -0.04 -22.48
CA LYS A 326 3.13 -0.74 -22.56
C LYS A 326 3.09 -1.97 -21.64
N ARG A 327 4.15 -2.79 -21.63
CA ARG A 327 4.27 -3.96 -20.77
C ARG A 327 4.13 -3.58 -19.29
N ARG A 328 4.88 -2.57 -18.85
CA ARG A 328 4.88 -2.13 -17.46
C ARG A 328 3.56 -1.53 -17.02
N MET A 329 2.98 -0.65 -17.86
CA MET A 329 1.68 -0.04 -17.54
C MET A 329 0.55 -1.06 -17.47
N LYS A 330 0.70 -2.19 -18.18
CA LYS A 330 -0.22 -3.32 -18.10
C LYS A 330 0.03 -4.23 -16.89
N GLY A 331 1.21 -4.12 -16.28
CA GLY A 331 1.64 -4.98 -15.16
C GLY A 331 2.10 -6.38 -15.57
N ASP A 332 2.33 -6.60 -16.88
CA ASP A 332 2.83 -7.88 -17.42
C ASP A 332 4.31 -8.10 -17.03
N LEU A 333 4.68 -9.33 -16.72
CA LEU A 333 6.06 -9.72 -16.46
C LEU A 333 6.84 -9.92 -17.78
N PRO A 334 8.19 -9.80 -17.76
CA PRO A 334 9.01 -10.01 -18.96
C PRO A 334 8.83 -11.42 -19.56
N LYS A 335 9.01 -11.55 -20.87
CA LYS A 335 8.85 -12.84 -21.57
C LYS A 335 9.75 -13.96 -21.04
N ASN A 336 10.95 -13.62 -20.57
CA ASN A 336 11.91 -14.55 -19.98
C ASN A 336 11.71 -14.79 -18.47
N TRP A 337 10.63 -14.26 -17.88
CA TRP A 337 10.35 -14.34 -16.43
C TRP A 337 10.48 -15.76 -15.89
N LYS A 338 9.69 -16.68 -16.44
CA LYS A 338 9.67 -18.06 -15.96
C LYS A 338 11.02 -18.74 -16.06
N SER A 339 11.68 -18.69 -17.22
CA SER A 339 12.99 -19.34 -17.42
C SER A 339 14.08 -18.77 -16.51
N SER A 340 14.10 -17.44 -16.30
CA SER A 340 15.09 -16.78 -15.44
C SER A 340 14.85 -17.08 -13.95
N THR A 341 13.59 -17.11 -13.51
CA THR A 341 13.27 -17.42 -12.11
C THR A 341 13.42 -18.91 -11.78
N ASP A 342 13.10 -19.81 -12.71
CA ASP A 342 13.37 -21.24 -12.54
C ASP A 342 14.88 -21.50 -12.40
N ALA A 343 15.71 -20.82 -13.21
CA ALA A 343 17.16 -20.90 -13.12
C ALA A 343 17.68 -20.35 -11.78
N MET A 344 17.14 -19.24 -11.28
CA MET A 344 17.48 -18.66 -9.98
C MET A 344 17.16 -19.62 -8.83
N ILE A 345 15.97 -20.20 -8.81
CA ILE A 345 15.54 -21.15 -7.77
C ILE A 345 16.42 -22.41 -7.81
N LYS A 346 16.65 -22.95 -9.01
CA LYS A 346 17.53 -24.12 -9.21
C LYS A 346 18.94 -23.86 -8.70
N LEU A 347 19.52 -22.71 -9.04
CA LEU A 347 20.85 -22.32 -8.58
C LEU A 347 20.94 -22.24 -7.05
N ALA A 348 19.91 -21.67 -6.39
CA ALA A 348 19.83 -21.59 -4.91
C ALA A 348 19.80 -23.01 -4.28
N ASN A 349 19.03 -23.94 -4.87
CA ASN A 349 18.93 -25.31 -4.40
C ASN A 349 20.21 -26.16 -4.67
N GLU A 350 20.92 -25.87 -5.77
CA GLU A 350 22.16 -26.58 -6.13
C GLU A 350 23.35 -26.12 -5.30
N LYS A 351 23.47 -24.83 -5.06
CA LYS A 351 24.57 -24.28 -4.25
C LYS A 351 24.53 -24.74 -2.80
N GLY A 352 23.35 -24.87 -2.22
CA GLY A 352 23.20 -25.41 -0.88
C GLY A 352 23.91 -24.60 0.22
N GLU A 353 23.94 -23.27 0.07
CA GLU A 353 24.69 -22.39 0.96
C GLU A 353 23.99 -22.22 2.31
N VAL A 354 24.74 -22.32 3.40
CA VAL A 354 24.29 -22.00 4.77
C VAL A 354 24.36 -20.48 4.94
N LEU A 355 23.24 -19.81 4.75
CA LEU A 355 23.12 -18.35 4.76
C LEU A 355 21.99 -17.89 5.69
N ALA A 356 22.09 -16.66 6.18
CA ALA A 356 20.91 -15.96 6.70
C ALA A 356 19.90 -15.74 5.58
N THR A 357 18.60 -15.92 5.84
CA THR A 357 17.59 -15.76 4.79
C THR A 357 17.51 -14.31 4.26
N ARG A 358 17.91 -13.29 5.06
CA ARG A 358 18.13 -11.92 4.53
C ARG A 358 19.23 -11.86 3.47
N LYS A 359 20.30 -12.68 3.60
CA LYS A 359 21.36 -12.74 2.57
C LYS A 359 20.89 -13.52 1.34
N ALA A 360 20.14 -14.59 1.53
CA ALA A 360 19.47 -15.30 0.44
C ALA A 360 18.50 -14.36 -0.31
N SER A 361 17.80 -13.50 0.40
CA SER A 361 16.95 -12.45 -0.18
C SER A 361 17.76 -11.45 -1.01
N GLN A 362 18.93 -10.99 -0.53
CA GLN A 362 19.82 -10.12 -1.34
C GLN A 362 20.27 -10.80 -2.64
N ASN A 363 20.58 -12.10 -2.58
CA ASN A 363 20.94 -12.86 -3.77
C ASN A 363 19.77 -12.92 -4.77
N ALA A 364 18.54 -13.12 -4.29
CA ALA A 364 17.33 -13.08 -5.12
C ALA A 364 17.09 -11.68 -5.69
N ILE A 365 17.17 -10.61 -4.88
CA ILE A 365 17.07 -9.20 -5.34
C ILE A 365 18.08 -8.92 -6.45
N THR A 366 19.32 -9.38 -6.28
CA THR A 366 20.39 -9.18 -7.28
C THR A 366 20.06 -9.83 -8.62
N ALA A 367 19.51 -11.05 -8.60
CA ALA A 367 19.11 -11.75 -9.81
C ALA A 367 17.87 -11.11 -10.46
N LEU A 368 16.86 -10.76 -9.64
CA LEU A 368 15.61 -10.14 -10.09
C LEU A 368 15.84 -8.75 -10.70
N ALA A 369 16.75 -7.95 -10.15
CA ALA A 369 17.10 -6.63 -10.67
C ALA A 369 17.70 -6.66 -12.09
N GLN A 370 18.19 -7.83 -12.54
CA GLN A 370 18.69 -8.00 -13.91
C GLN A 370 17.58 -8.24 -14.94
N ILE A 371 16.40 -8.68 -14.49
CA ILE A 371 15.28 -9.06 -15.36
C ILE A 371 14.06 -8.16 -15.23
N LEU A 372 13.99 -7.35 -14.16
CA LEU A 372 12.89 -6.44 -13.85
C LEU A 372 13.39 -4.99 -13.78
N PRO A 373 13.43 -4.26 -14.90
CA PRO A 373 13.85 -2.87 -14.89
C PRO A 373 12.87 -1.93 -14.15
N GLU A 374 11.64 -2.38 -13.89
CA GLU A 374 10.65 -1.71 -13.05
C GLU A 374 10.82 -1.93 -11.55
N PHE A 375 11.81 -2.73 -11.14
CA PHE A 375 12.03 -3.09 -9.74
C PHE A 375 12.64 -1.92 -8.97
N VAL A 376 11.90 -1.34 -8.04
CA VAL A 376 12.31 -0.17 -7.25
C VAL A 376 12.44 -0.59 -5.79
N GLY A 377 13.69 -0.66 -5.33
CA GLY A 377 14.01 -1.04 -3.96
C GLY A 377 14.06 0.14 -3.01
N GLY A 378 14.05 -0.16 -1.71
CA GLY A 378 14.27 0.84 -0.67
C GLY A 378 14.41 0.25 0.72
N SER A 379 14.72 1.12 1.68
CA SER A 379 14.80 0.77 3.09
C SER A 379 14.56 1.99 3.98
N ALA A 380 13.97 1.73 5.16
CA ALA A 380 13.82 2.72 6.23
C ALA A 380 15.11 2.80 7.07
N ASP A 381 16.17 3.36 6.46
CA ASP A 381 17.51 3.58 7.05
C ASP A 381 18.27 2.31 7.50
N LEU A 382 17.88 1.15 7.00
CA LEU A 382 18.44 -0.14 7.39
C LEU A 382 19.02 -0.94 6.21
N THR A 383 19.41 -0.27 5.11
CA THR A 383 19.88 -0.90 3.88
C THR A 383 20.95 -1.97 4.10
N GLY A 384 21.99 -1.66 4.89
CA GLY A 384 23.08 -2.58 5.20
C GLY A 384 22.67 -3.76 6.09
N SER A 385 21.69 -3.55 6.97
CA SER A 385 21.18 -4.59 7.87
C SER A 385 20.14 -5.48 7.19
N ASN A 386 19.26 -4.88 6.38
CA ASN A 386 18.22 -5.61 5.66
C ASN A 386 18.75 -6.29 4.38
N LEU A 387 19.90 -5.86 3.88
CA LEU A 387 20.52 -6.35 2.63
C LEU A 387 19.57 -6.17 1.43
N THR A 388 18.90 -5.00 1.35
CA THR A 388 17.91 -4.68 0.31
C THR A 388 18.50 -4.06 -0.95
N SER A 389 19.81 -3.76 -0.97
CA SER A 389 20.49 -3.16 -2.13
C SER A 389 21.42 -4.16 -2.83
N CYS A 390 21.67 -3.90 -4.11
CA CYS A 390 22.64 -4.61 -4.93
C CYS A 390 23.38 -3.64 -5.86
N ALA A 391 24.42 -4.13 -6.54
CA ALA A 391 25.33 -3.29 -7.35
C ALA A 391 24.65 -2.57 -8.53
N SER A 392 23.51 -3.08 -9.03
CA SER A 392 22.75 -2.46 -10.12
C SER A 392 21.81 -1.35 -9.66
N PHE A 393 21.64 -1.16 -8.36
CA PHE A 393 20.77 -0.13 -7.83
C PHE A 393 21.50 1.21 -7.69
N GLN A 394 20.79 2.28 -8.06
CA GLN A 394 21.24 3.66 -7.92
C GLN A 394 20.26 4.41 -7.00
N HIS A 395 20.80 5.17 -6.05
CA HIS A 395 19.97 5.94 -5.13
C HIS A 395 19.21 7.05 -5.85
N VAL A 396 17.91 7.12 -5.57
CA VAL A 396 17.04 8.24 -6.00
C VAL A 396 17.39 9.48 -5.20
N SER A 397 17.53 10.61 -5.89
CA SER A 397 17.69 11.93 -5.28
C SER A 397 16.93 12.98 -6.09
N GLY A 398 16.92 14.23 -5.64
CA GLY A 398 16.38 15.34 -6.43
C GLY A 398 17.04 15.48 -7.82
N LYS A 399 18.28 15.04 -7.96
CA LYS A 399 19.10 15.18 -9.19
C LYS A 399 19.33 13.86 -9.94
N THR A 400 19.24 12.73 -9.26
CA THR A 400 19.56 11.41 -9.83
C THR A 400 18.32 10.56 -9.95
N PRO A 401 17.93 10.17 -11.17
CA PRO A 401 16.88 9.21 -11.38
C PRO A 401 17.42 7.82 -11.03
N GLY A 402 17.12 7.31 -9.88
CA GLY A 402 17.59 5.99 -9.46
C GLY A 402 16.47 4.96 -9.48
N ASN A 403 16.75 3.82 -8.88
CA ASN A 403 15.79 2.75 -8.64
C ASN A 403 15.91 2.17 -7.21
N TYR A 404 16.57 2.94 -6.32
CA TYR A 404 16.67 2.61 -4.90
C TYR A 404 16.38 3.84 -4.04
N ILE A 405 15.40 3.73 -3.14
CA ILE A 405 14.88 4.84 -2.34
C ILE A 405 15.37 4.69 -0.89
N SER A 406 16.10 5.70 -0.42
CA SER A 406 16.42 5.86 1.00
C SER A 406 15.28 6.62 1.68
N TYR A 407 14.43 5.91 2.40
CA TYR A 407 13.28 6.52 3.09
C TYR A 407 13.67 7.22 4.41
N GLY A 408 14.87 6.93 4.94
CA GLY A 408 15.24 7.31 6.29
C GLY A 408 14.42 6.54 7.33
N VAL A 409 14.48 6.92 8.59
CA VAL A 409 13.71 6.26 9.68
C VAL A 409 12.24 6.69 9.57
N ARG A 410 11.51 6.11 8.60
CA ARG A 410 10.13 6.45 8.23
C ARG A 410 9.40 5.23 7.68
N GLU A 411 9.12 4.26 8.52
CA GLU A 411 8.49 2.99 8.12
C GLU A 411 7.09 3.20 7.57
N PHE A 412 6.28 4.05 8.23
CA PHE A 412 4.91 4.31 7.80
C PHE A 412 4.89 5.09 6.47
N GLY A 413 5.71 6.13 6.36
CA GLY A 413 5.88 6.88 5.10
C GLY A 413 6.34 5.98 3.97
N MET A 414 7.31 5.08 4.20
CA MET A 414 7.75 4.08 3.24
C MET A 414 6.58 3.22 2.74
N ALA A 415 5.81 2.63 3.65
CA ALA A 415 4.69 1.77 3.29
C ALA A 415 3.61 2.53 2.48
N ALA A 416 3.24 3.73 2.91
CA ALA A 416 2.23 4.53 2.24
C ALA A 416 2.71 5.07 0.87
N ILE A 417 3.97 5.48 0.75
CA ILE A 417 4.57 5.90 -0.54
C ILE A 417 4.61 4.72 -1.51
N MET A 418 5.02 3.53 -1.05
CA MET A 418 5.01 2.32 -1.88
C MET A 418 3.60 1.96 -2.36
N ASN A 419 2.57 2.17 -1.55
CA ASN A 419 1.19 1.99 -1.97
C ASN A 419 0.84 2.90 -3.15
N GLY A 420 1.21 4.18 -3.08
CA GLY A 420 1.03 5.13 -4.17
C GLY A 420 1.78 4.74 -5.44
N MET A 421 3.02 4.28 -5.30
CA MET A 421 3.82 3.79 -6.44
C MET A 421 3.18 2.57 -7.12
N ALA A 422 2.69 1.61 -6.33
CA ALA A 422 2.00 0.42 -6.85
C ALA A 422 0.68 0.77 -7.56
N LEU A 423 -0.12 1.67 -6.98
CA LEU A 423 -1.37 2.17 -7.56
C LEU A 423 -1.16 2.93 -8.87
N HIS A 424 -0.07 3.70 -8.98
CA HIS A 424 0.29 4.39 -10.22
C HIS A 424 0.52 3.41 -11.36
N GLY A 425 1.16 2.29 -11.06
CA GLY A 425 1.60 1.31 -12.04
C GLY A 425 2.94 1.67 -12.72
N GLY A 426 3.44 0.75 -13.53
CA GLY A 426 4.70 0.92 -14.27
C GLY A 426 5.98 0.72 -13.44
N VAL A 427 5.88 0.62 -12.12
CA VAL A 427 6.95 0.32 -11.17
C VAL A 427 6.52 -0.77 -10.20
N LEU A 428 7.47 -1.52 -9.66
CA LEU A 428 7.25 -2.59 -8.70
C LEU A 428 8.06 -2.29 -7.43
N PRO A 429 7.42 -1.71 -6.38
CA PRO A 429 8.12 -1.28 -5.19
C PRO A 429 8.35 -2.41 -4.19
N PHE A 430 9.52 -2.42 -3.56
CA PHE A 430 9.76 -3.14 -2.33
C PHE A 430 10.53 -2.27 -1.33
N GLY A 431 10.29 -2.50 -0.03
CA GLY A 431 10.93 -1.73 1.02
C GLY A 431 11.26 -2.59 2.24
N GLY A 432 12.40 -2.29 2.87
CA GLY A 432 12.92 -3.03 4.00
C GLY A 432 12.92 -2.26 5.31
N THR A 433 12.68 -3.00 6.40
CA THR A 433 12.91 -2.58 7.78
C THR A 433 13.13 -3.81 8.67
N PHE A 434 13.42 -3.63 9.95
CA PHE A 434 13.37 -4.72 10.89
C PHE A 434 11.93 -5.17 11.13
N HIS A 435 11.73 -6.47 11.31
CA HIS A 435 10.40 -7.05 11.42
C HIS A 435 9.59 -6.46 12.58
N MET A 436 10.22 -6.18 13.71
CA MET A 436 9.56 -5.53 14.85
C MET A 436 8.93 -4.18 14.49
N PHE A 437 9.56 -3.41 13.59
CA PHE A 437 9.10 -2.07 13.23
C PHE A 437 7.94 -2.08 12.19
N THR A 438 7.40 -3.25 11.85
CA THR A 438 6.11 -3.33 11.16
C THR A 438 4.98 -2.68 11.96
N ASP A 439 5.10 -2.58 13.28
CA ASP A 439 4.11 -1.92 14.13
C ASP A 439 3.95 -0.43 13.78
N TYR A 440 5.04 0.26 13.40
CA TYR A 440 4.98 1.64 12.92
C TYR A 440 4.25 1.75 11.57
N MET A 441 4.34 0.78 10.68
CA MET A 441 3.79 0.85 9.32
C MET A 441 2.55 -0.03 9.11
N LYS A 442 2.05 -0.70 10.12
CA LYS A 442 0.99 -1.71 10.03
C LYS A 442 -0.27 -1.21 9.31
N ASN A 443 -0.65 0.06 9.53
CA ASN A 443 -1.79 0.64 8.83
C ASN A 443 -1.51 0.80 7.33
N GLY A 444 -0.32 1.22 6.91
CA GLY A 444 0.08 1.26 5.50
C GLY A 444 0.05 -0.12 4.84
N MET A 445 0.53 -1.16 5.53
CA MET A 445 0.46 -2.55 5.08
C MET A 445 -1.00 -3.02 4.93
N ARG A 446 -1.86 -2.68 5.91
CA ARG A 446 -3.29 -2.98 5.86
C ARG A 446 -3.96 -2.31 4.64
N MET A 447 -3.59 -1.08 4.33
CA MET A 447 -4.12 -0.36 3.16
C MET A 447 -3.64 -0.99 1.84
N ALA A 448 -2.40 -1.46 1.73
CA ALA A 448 -1.95 -2.24 0.58
C ALA A 448 -2.83 -3.48 0.34
N ALA A 449 -3.14 -4.20 1.42
CA ALA A 449 -3.99 -5.40 1.36
C ALA A 449 -5.45 -5.08 1.00
N LEU A 450 -6.02 -4.00 1.56
CA LEU A 450 -7.37 -3.53 1.26
C LEU A 450 -7.51 -3.13 -0.21
N MET A 451 -6.54 -2.40 -0.74
CA MET A 451 -6.48 -1.97 -2.14
C MET A 451 -5.99 -3.05 -3.11
N LYS A 452 -5.63 -4.23 -2.61
CA LYS A 452 -5.12 -5.37 -3.41
C LYS A 452 -3.87 -5.01 -4.21
N GLN A 453 -2.92 -4.31 -3.60
CA GLN A 453 -1.73 -3.83 -4.28
C GLN A 453 -0.55 -4.77 -4.09
N ARG A 454 0.24 -4.96 -5.17
CA ARG A 454 1.50 -5.70 -5.15
C ARG A 454 2.60 -4.82 -4.57
N VAL A 455 2.73 -4.85 -3.24
CA VAL A 455 3.82 -4.22 -2.48
C VAL A 455 4.57 -5.31 -1.73
N ILE A 456 5.91 -5.27 -1.76
CA ILE A 456 6.74 -6.29 -1.11
C ILE A 456 7.46 -5.65 0.07
N TYR A 457 7.27 -6.22 1.26
CA TYR A 457 7.92 -5.82 2.50
C TYR A 457 9.03 -6.81 2.85
N VAL A 458 10.27 -6.32 2.96
CA VAL A 458 11.45 -7.11 3.35
C VAL A 458 11.71 -6.88 4.83
N LEU A 459 11.26 -7.83 5.66
CA LEU A 459 11.21 -7.71 7.12
C LEU A 459 12.27 -8.60 7.73
N THR A 460 13.41 -8.03 8.08
CA THR A 460 14.54 -8.80 8.61
C THR A 460 14.59 -8.81 10.12
N HIS A 461 15.46 -9.64 10.71
CA HIS A 461 15.56 -9.82 12.17
C HIS A 461 14.26 -10.41 12.74
N ASP A 462 13.93 -11.58 12.22
CA ASP A 462 12.62 -12.25 12.26
C ASP A 462 12.19 -12.76 13.64
N SER A 463 13.13 -12.89 14.61
CA SER A 463 12.87 -13.54 15.89
C SER A 463 13.92 -13.18 16.96
N ILE A 464 13.86 -13.84 18.09
CA ILE A 464 14.89 -13.80 19.15
C ILE A 464 16.30 -14.14 18.62
N GLY A 465 16.40 -14.77 17.46
CA GLY A 465 17.66 -15.11 16.80
C GLY A 465 18.51 -13.90 16.39
N GLN A 466 17.93 -12.68 16.39
CA GLN A 466 18.72 -11.47 16.22
C GLN A 466 19.68 -11.17 17.38
N GLY A 467 19.36 -11.64 18.59
CA GLY A 467 20.29 -11.65 19.71
C GLY A 467 20.23 -10.43 20.63
N GLU A 468 21.37 -9.78 20.79
CA GLU A 468 21.71 -8.87 21.89
C GLU A 468 20.90 -7.57 21.93
N ASP A 469 20.28 -7.14 20.82
CA ASP A 469 19.42 -5.94 20.77
C ASP A 469 18.21 -6.04 21.71
N GLY A 470 17.81 -7.27 22.06
CA GLY A 470 16.87 -7.55 23.13
C GLY A 470 15.40 -7.30 22.80
N PRO A 471 14.55 -7.22 23.83
CA PRO A 471 13.08 -7.25 23.68
C PRO A 471 12.50 -6.15 22.80
N THR A 472 13.11 -4.97 22.75
CA THR A 472 12.63 -3.83 21.93
C THR A 472 12.75 -4.08 20.43
N HIS A 473 13.56 -5.07 20.03
CA HIS A 473 13.83 -5.39 18.61
C HIS A 473 13.42 -6.82 18.24
N GLN A 474 13.07 -7.66 19.22
CA GLN A 474 12.70 -9.06 19.02
C GLN A 474 11.19 -9.20 18.80
N PRO A 475 10.74 -9.51 17.56
CA PRO A 475 9.33 -9.76 17.28
C PRO A 475 8.89 -11.09 17.89
N ILE A 476 7.84 -11.07 18.68
CA ILE A 476 7.22 -12.24 19.31
C ILE A 476 5.83 -12.46 18.72
N GLU A 477 4.92 -11.50 18.91
CA GLU A 477 3.55 -11.50 18.38
C GLU A 477 3.44 -10.94 16.96
N THR A 478 4.46 -10.24 16.50
CA THR A 478 4.46 -9.44 15.27
C THR A 478 4.12 -10.28 14.03
N THR A 479 4.75 -11.46 13.88
CA THR A 479 4.48 -12.37 12.75
C THR A 479 3.03 -12.85 12.75
N ALA A 480 2.48 -13.24 13.89
CA ALA A 480 1.08 -13.62 14.04
C ALA A 480 0.17 -12.42 13.68
N GLY A 481 0.52 -11.23 14.19
CA GLY A 481 -0.23 -10.00 13.94
C GLY A 481 -0.37 -9.64 12.46
N ILE A 482 0.69 -9.77 11.67
CA ILE A 482 0.62 -9.50 10.21
C ILE A 482 -0.05 -10.64 9.43
N ARG A 483 0.04 -11.89 9.88
CA ARG A 483 -0.69 -13.04 9.30
C ARG A 483 -2.21 -12.88 9.40
N HIS A 484 -2.71 -12.11 10.37
CA HIS A 484 -4.14 -11.80 10.54
C HIS A 484 -4.66 -10.67 9.63
N ILE A 485 -3.79 -9.92 8.95
CA ILE A 485 -4.25 -8.93 7.97
C ILE A 485 -4.85 -9.68 6.77
N PRO A 486 -6.14 -9.48 6.46
CA PRO A 486 -6.75 -10.12 5.28
C PRO A 486 -5.96 -9.80 4.01
N ARG A 487 -5.73 -10.81 3.15
CA ARG A 487 -4.96 -10.70 1.89
C ARG A 487 -3.46 -10.42 2.03
N MET A 488 -2.90 -10.30 3.22
CA MET A 488 -1.45 -10.21 3.38
C MET A 488 -0.86 -11.60 3.25
N ASP A 489 0.06 -11.80 2.30
CA ASP A 489 0.83 -13.05 2.18
C ASP A 489 2.12 -12.92 2.98
N VAL A 490 2.24 -13.72 4.04
CA VAL A 490 3.41 -13.71 4.92
C VAL A 490 4.24 -14.95 4.65
N TRP A 491 5.50 -14.73 4.27
CA TRP A 491 6.48 -15.78 4.00
C TRP A 491 7.62 -15.70 5.00
N ARG A 492 7.87 -16.78 5.72
CA ARG A 492 9.01 -16.95 6.62
C ARG A 492 9.83 -18.16 6.17
N PRO A 493 10.71 -17.97 5.17
CA PRO A 493 11.44 -19.06 4.53
C PRO A 493 12.55 -19.62 5.43
N ALA A 494 12.81 -20.93 5.30
CA ALA A 494 13.80 -21.64 6.09
C ALA A 494 15.24 -21.49 5.55
N ASP A 495 15.43 -21.32 4.25
CA ASP A 495 16.74 -21.27 3.59
C ASP A 495 16.68 -20.55 2.23
N SER A 496 17.80 -20.64 1.48
CA SER A 496 17.96 -19.97 0.19
C SER A 496 16.95 -20.41 -0.87
N THR A 497 16.56 -21.69 -0.89
CA THR A 497 15.60 -22.20 -1.88
C THR A 497 14.20 -21.67 -1.61
N GLU A 498 13.72 -21.77 -0.35
CA GLU A 498 12.43 -21.22 0.02
C GLU A 498 12.39 -19.68 -0.15
N THR A 499 13.50 -18.99 0.15
CA THR A 499 13.59 -17.53 -0.04
C THR A 499 13.48 -17.14 -1.52
N ALA A 500 14.13 -17.87 -2.41
CA ALA A 500 14.05 -17.63 -3.85
C ALA A 500 12.61 -17.84 -4.37
N VAL A 501 11.94 -18.93 -3.95
CA VAL A 501 10.54 -19.19 -4.30
C VAL A 501 9.62 -18.10 -3.74
N ALA A 502 9.80 -17.69 -2.48
CA ALA A 502 9.00 -16.66 -1.85
C ALA A 502 9.06 -15.32 -2.61
N TRP A 503 10.24 -14.90 -3.10
CA TRP A 503 10.40 -13.72 -3.94
C TRP A 503 9.65 -13.84 -5.27
N VAL A 504 9.74 -15.00 -5.93
CA VAL A 504 9.03 -15.21 -7.20
C VAL A 504 7.53 -15.15 -6.99
N VAL A 505 7.00 -15.82 -5.96
CA VAL A 505 5.58 -15.79 -5.63
C VAL A 505 5.13 -14.37 -5.24
N ALA A 506 5.94 -13.62 -4.51
CA ALA A 506 5.64 -12.23 -4.14
C ALA A 506 5.45 -11.33 -5.39
N ILE A 507 6.28 -11.49 -6.40
CA ILE A 507 6.19 -10.74 -7.65
C ILE A 507 5.02 -11.19 -8.52
N GLU A 508 4.71 -12.47 -8.54
CA GLU A 508 3.56 -13.04 -9.27
C GLU A 508 2.21 -12.72 -8.59
N SER A 509 2.22 -12.34 -7.31
CA SER A 509 1.02 -12.05 -6.51
C SER A 509 0.49 -10.63 -6.79
N ILE A 510 -0.19 -10.43 -7.91
CA ILE A 510 -0.62 -9.11 -8.39
C ILE A 510 -1.72 -8.45 -7.57
N HIS A 511 -2.44 -9.20 -6.73
CA HIS A 511 -3.59 -8.72 -5.95
C HIS A 511 -3.39 -8.79 -4.44
N ASN A 512 -2.22 -9.17 -3.98
CA ASN A 512 -1.90 -9.27 -2.56
C ASN A 512 -0.52 -8.66 -2.29
N PRO A 513 -0.36 -7.86 -1.24
CA PRO A 513 0.96 -7.51 -0.74
C PRO A 513 1.62 -8.72 -0.09
N THR A 514 2.94 -8.74 -0.10
CA THR A 514 3.73 -9.83 0.47
C THR A 514 4.73 -9.31 1.50
N SER A 515 4.77 -9.97 2.65
CA SER A 515 5.77 -9.76 3.70
C SER A 515 6.76 -10.94 3.73
N LEU A 516 8.03 -10.65 3.53
CA LEU A 516 9.13 -11.61 3.60
C LEU A 516 9.83 -11.45 4.96
N VAL A 517 9.58 -12.37 5.87
CA VAL A 517 10.10 -12.38 7.25
C VAL A 517 11.39 -13.20 7.29
N LEU A 518 12.53 -12.52 7.48
CA LEU A 518 13.86 -13.05 7.17
C LEU A 518 14.79 -13.03 8.38
N SER A 519 15.54 -14.11 8.57
CA SER A 519 16.48 -14.26 9.67
C SER A 519 17.72 -13.35 9.56
N ARG A 520 18.22 -12.90 10.72
CA ARG A 520 19.55 -12.28 10.85
C ARG A 520 20.66 -13.34 10.86
N GLN A 521 20.44 -14.41 11.62
CA GLN A 521 21.38 -15.53 11.75
C GLN A 521 21.33 -16.45 10.53
N ASN A 522 22.41 -17.18 10.30
CA ASN A 522 22.45 -18.20 9.28
C ASN A 522 21.48 -19.34 9.61
N THR A 523 20.87 -19.89 8.58
CA THR A 523 19.98 -21.06 8.65
C THR A 523 20.63 -22.24 7.95
N SER A 524 20.33 -23.45 8.41
CA SER A 524 20.77 -24.69 7.75
C SER A 524 20.08 -24.85 6.40
N PHE A 525 20.77 -25.44 5.46
CA PHE A 525 20.24 -25.75 4.14
C PHE A 525 19.76 -27.20 4.06
N THR A 526 18.63 -27.41 3.43
CA THR A 526 18.11 -28.74 3.08
C THR A 526 17.83 -28.81 1.58
N LYS A 527 18.47 -29.73 0.87
CA LYS A 527 18.24 -29.91 -0.58
C LYS A 527 16.82 -30.42 -0.85
N ARG A 528 16.14 -29.84 -1.83
CA ARG A 528 14.79 -30.24 -2.28
C ARG A 528 14.83 -30.96 -3.61
N THR A 529 13.89 -31.86 -3.79
CA THR A 529 13.54 -32.39 -5.12
C THR A 529 12.73 -31.33 -5.90
N ASP A 530 12.67 -31.47 -7.22
CA ASP A 530 11.88 -30.56 -8.06
C ASP A 530 10.39 -30.54 -7.63
N ALA A 531 9.83 -31.70 -7.29
CA ALA A 531 8.45 -31.79 -6.78
C ALA A 531 8.25 -31.03 -5.45
N GLN A 532 9.25 -31.05 -4.56
CA GLN A 532 9.19 -30.27 -3.32
C GLN A 532 9.32 -28.76 -3.59
N ILE A 533 10.16 -28.35 -4.54
CA ILE A 533 10.28 -26.95 -4.96
C ILE A 533 8.93 -26.42 -5.46
N ASP A 534 8.24 -27.18 -6.30
CA ASP A 534 6.88 -26.83 -6.76
C ASP A 534 5.89 -26.72 -5.61
N CYS A 535 6.03 -27.57 -4.59
CA CYS A 535 5.16 -27.55 -3.41
C CYS A 535 5.45 -26.36 -2.46
N ILE A 536 6.65 -25.78 -2.45
CA ILE A 536 6.94 -24.55 -1.66
C ILE A 536 5.95 -23.45 -2.04
N ARG A 537 5.64 -23.29 -3.35
CA ARG A 537 4.68 -22.29 -3.86
C ARG A 537 3.29 -22.40 -3.24
N LYS A 538 2.96 -23.56 -2.65
CA LYS A 538 1.66 -23.82 -2.00
C LYS A 538 1.63 -23.43 -0.51
N GLY A 539 2.74 -22.90 0.02
CA GLY A 539 2.84 -22.33 1.37
C GLY A 539 3.18 -23.30 2.48
N ALA A 540 2.97 -24.59 2.28
CA ALA A 540 3.46 -25.66 3.17
C ALA A 540 3.62 -26.95 2.39
N TYR A 541 4.56 -27.80 2.80
CA TYR A 541 4.84 -29.08 2.12
C TYR A 541 5.55 -30.06 3.05
N VAL A 542 5.48 -31.35 2.72
CA VAL A 542 6.23 -32.39 3.43
C VAL A 542 7.71 -32.29 3.04
N LEU A 543 8.54 -31.82 3.99
CA LEU A 543 9.98 -31.71 3.80
C LEU A 543 10.68 -33.05 4.03
N ALA A 544 10.30 -33.75 5.10
CA ALA A 544 10.81 -35.09 5.41
C ALA A 544 9.67 -36.00 5.89
N GLU A 545 9.52 -37.14 5.22
CA GLU A 545 8.46 -38.11 5.52
C GLU A 545 8.81 -38.96 6.74
N ALA A 546 7.79 -39.43 7.42
CA ALA A 546 7.92 -40.43 8.45
C ALA A 546 8.39 -41.79 7.88
N GLU A 547 9.15 -42.56 8.64
CA GLU A 547 9.60 -43.88 8.21
C GLU A 547 8.40 -44.80 7.92
N GLY A 548 8.37 -45.38 6.72
CA GLY A 548 7.28 -46.20 6.27
C GLY A 548 6.00 -45.45 5.87
N GLY A 549 6.04 -44.11 5.81
CA GLY A 549 4.96 -43.27 5.32
C GLY A 549 3.81 -42.99 6.30
N ASN A 550 3.75 -43.69 7.43
CA ASN A 550 2.74 -43.47 8.49
C ASN A 550 3.35 -42.75 9.67
N ALA A 551 2.94 -41.51 9.89
CA ALA A 551 3.42 -40.69 10.97
C ALA A 551 2.60 -40.87 12.26
N ASP A 552 3.27 -41.00 13.40
CA ASP A 552 2.67 -40.94 14.73
C ASP A 552 2.44 -39.45 15.12
N VAL A 553 3.31 -38.57 14.62
CA VAL A 553 3.26 -37.13 14.87
C VAL A 553 3.71 -36.33 13.63
N ILE A 554 3.15 -35.14 13.44
CA ILE A 554 3.61 -34.17 12.45
C ILE A 554 4.26 -32.99 13.18
N LEU A 555 5.52 -32.71 12.85
CA LEU A 555 6.24 -31.51 13.27
C LEU A 555 6.05 -30.42 12.20
N ILE A 556 5.41 -29.32 12.57
CA ILE A 556 5.19 -28.17 11.68
C ILE A 556 6.15 -27.08 12.07
N ALA A 557 7.07 -26.68 11.20
CA ALA A 557 8.03 -25.63 11.46
C ALA A 557 8.09 -24.61 10.33
N THR A 558 8.61 -23.43 10.65
CA THR A 558 8.79 -22.33 9.68
C THR A 558 10.10 -21.58 9.99
N GLY A 559 10.67 -20.95 8.97
CA GLY A 559 11.89 -20.16 9.14
C GLY A 559 13.05 -20.97 9.71
N SER A 560 13.82 -20.36 10.59
CA SER A 560 15.02 -20.96 11.19
C SER A 560 14.74 -22.22 12.04
N GLU A 561 13.49 -22.44 12.47
CA GLU A 561 13.12 -23.58 13.32
C GLU A 561 12.90 -24.88 12.54
N VAL A 562 12.91 -24.84 11.20
CA VAL A 562 12.82 -26.04 10.35
C VAL A 562 13.99 -27.02 10.60
N ASP A 563 15.20 -26.51 10.79
CA ASP A 563 16.36 -27.32 11.15
C ASP A 563 16.18 -28.07 12.49
N LEU A 564 15.60 -27.37 13.49
CA LEU A 564 15.27 -27.99 14.78
C LEU A 564 14.24 -29.13 14.61
N ALA A 565 13.24 -28.94 13.76
CA ALA A 565 12.26 -29.99 13.46
C ALA A 565 12.90 -31.23 12.83
N LEU A 566 13.84 -31.07 11.88
CA LEU A 566 14.57 -32.17 11.25
C LEU A 566 15.47 -32.93 12.24
N LYS A 567 16.19 -32.21 13.10
CA LYS A 567 17.00 -32.80 14.17
C LYS A 567 16.14 -33.57 15.18
N SER A 568 14.98 -33.02 15.51
CA SER A 568 14.03 -33.65 16.42
C SER A 568 13.40 -34.90 15.80
N GLN A 569 13.13 -34.93 14.49
CA GLN A 569 12.71 -36.12 13.76
C GLN A 569 13.73 -37.27 13.92
N ALA A 570 15.02 -36.94 13.76
CA ALA A 570 16.08 -37.94 13.90
C ALA A 570 16.13 -38.52 15.34
N ALA A 571 16.05 -37.64 16.37
CA ALA A 571 16.03 -38.06 17.75
C ALA A 571 14.78 -38.86 18.17
N LEU A 572 13.61 -38.55 17.58
CA LEU A 572 12.36 -39.30 17.77
C LEU A 572 12.44 -40.71 17.13
N LYS A 573 13.08 -40.83 15.97
CA LYS A 573 13.32 -42.11 15.28
C LYS A 573 14.13 -43.09 16.16
N GLU A 574 15.16 -42.58 16.88
CA GLU A 574 15.94 -43.39 17.83
C GLU A 574 15.07 -43.95 18.95
N GLN A 575 13.92 -43.35 19.20
CA GLN A 575 12.94 -43.76 20.20
C GLN A 575 11.72 -44.46 19.62
N ASN A 576 11.82 -44.93 18.36
CA ASN A 576 10.75 -45.58 17.60
C ASN A 576 9.47 -44.77 17.43
N ILE A 577 9.56 -43.43 17.46
CA ILE A 577 8.47 -42.51 17.17
C ILE A 577 8.64 -41.99 15.73
N LYS A 578 7.64 -42.21 14.88
CA LYS A 578 7.66 -41.86 13.47
C LYS A 578 7.13 -40.45 13.30
N ALA A 579 7.99 -39.52 13.04
CA ALA A 579 7.63 -38.12 12.83
C ALA A 579 7.72 -37.73 11.35
N ARG A 580 6.72 -37.00 10.84
CA ARG A 580 6.78 -36.26 9.58
C ARG A 580 7.19 -34.83 9.87
N VAL A 581 8.06 -34.25 9.04
CA VAL A 581 8.40 -32.83 9.12
C VAL A 581 7.73 -32.07 7.96
N VAL A 582 6.98 -31.04 8.30
CA VAL A 582 6.34 -30.11 7.38
C VAL A 582 7.02 -28.75 7.51
N SER A 583 7.59 -28.25 6.42
CA SER A 583 7.96 -26.84 6.32
C SER A 583 6.74 -26.04 5.88
N MET A 584 6.41 -24.99 6.64
CA MET A 584 5.25 -24.11 6.39
C MET A 584 5.70 -22.64 6.26
N PRO A 585 6.39 -22.29 5.16
CA PRO A 585 6.89 -20.93 4.98
C PRO A 585 5.80 -19.87 4.86
N SER A 586 4.57 -20.24 4.45
CA SER A 586 3.45 -19.30 4.34
C SER A 586 2.11 -19.95 4.71
N THR A 587 1.62 -19.65 5.89
CA THR A 587 0.32 -20.11 6.37
C THR A 587 -0.84 -19.55 5.51
N ASN A 588 -0.76 -18.26 5.11
CA ASN A 588 -1.79 -17.60 4.32
C ASN A 588 -1.96 -18.23 2.93
N VAL A 589 -0.85 -18.61 2.30
CA VAL A 589 -0.88 -19.28 0.99
C VAL A 589 -1.37 -20.74 1.13
N PHE A 590 -0.94 -21.46 2.17
CA PHE A 590 -1.40 -22.81 2.45
C PHE A 590 -2.90 -22.87 2.73
N ASP A 591 -3.45 -21.91 3.46
CA ASP A 591 -4.88 -21.87 3.77
C ASP A 591 -5.77 -21.79 2.53
N ARG A 592 -5.28 -21.23 1.43
CA ARG A 592 -6.00 -21.13 0.15
C ARG A 592 -5.93 -22.39 -0.71
N GLN A 593 -5.14 -23.39 -0.31
CA GLN A 593 -5.08 -24.65 -1.03
C GLN A 593 -6.38 -25.45 -0.85
N ASP A 594 -6.63 -26.36 -1.79
CA ASP A 594 -7.75 -27.28 -1.69
C ASP A 594 -7.61 -28.24 -0.49
N GLN A 595 -8.71 -28.84 -0.09
CA GLN A 595 -8.75 -29.71 1.08
C GLN A 595 -7.89 -30.96 0.90
N ALA A 596 -7.84 -31.52 -0.30
CA ALA A 596 -7.05 -32.73 -0.58
C ALA A 596 -5.55 -32.46 -0.39
N TYR A 597 -5.06 -31.32 -0.89
CA TYR A 597 -3.66 -30.93 -0.66
C TYR A 597 -3.37 -30.67 0.82
N LYS A 598 -4.24 -29.95 1.52
CA LYS A 598 -4.07 -29.71 2.97
C LYS A 598 -4.00 -31.00 3.76
N GLU A 599 -4.85 -31.98 3.45
CA GLU A 599 -4.84 -33.28 4.12
C GLU A 599 -3.64 -34.16 3.74
N SER A 600 -3.09 -34.02 2.53
CA SER A 600 -1.85 -34.69 2.14
C SER A 600 -0.64 -34.22 2.93
N VAL A 601 -0.60 -32.91 3.29
CA VAL A 601 0.47 -32.30 4.09
C VAL A 601 0.23 -32.53 5.59
N LEU A 602 -0.97 -32.21 6.07
CA LEU A 602 -1.41 -32.32 7.47
C LEU A 602 -2.44 -33.43 7.60
N THR A 603 -1.97 -34.68 7.60
CA THR A 603 -2.83 -35.86 7.64
C THR A 603 -3.82 -35.81 8.80
N LYS A 604 -5.08 -36.06 8.51
CA LYS A 604 -6.17 -36.02 9.49
C LYS A 604 -5.99 -37.12 10.55
N GLY A 605 -6.25 -36.77 11.81
CA GLY A 605 -6.16 -37.70 12.93
C GLY A 605 -4.75 -37.92 13.50
N VAL A 606 -3.71 -37.39 12.84
CA VAL A 606 -2.34 -37.43 13.36
C VAL A 606 -2.10 -36.24 14.30
N LYS A 607 -1.50 -36.49 15.46
CA LYS A 607 -1.09 -35.45 16.43
C LYS A 607 -0.08 -34.50 15.82
N ARG A 608 -0.07 -33.23 16.25
CA ARG A 608 0.76 -32.19 15.64
C ARG A 608 1.46 -31.35 16.70
N VAL A 609 2.72 -31.00 16.41
CA VAL A 609 3.51 -30.06 17.21
C VAL A 609 3.99 -28.95 16.28
N SER A 610 3.73 -27.69 16.62
CA SER A 610 4.30 -26.54 15.93
C SER A 610 5.59 -26.07 16.61
N ILE A 611 6.54 -25.54 15.81
CA ILE A 611 7.83 -25.05 16.27
C ILE A 611 8.08 -23.71 15.56
N GLU A 612 7.90 -22.60 16.27
CA GLU A 612 8.19 -21.24 15.79
C GLU A 612 8.57 -20.33 16.94
N ALA A 613 9.65 -19.56 16.78
CA ALA A 613 10.06 -18.52 17.72
C ALA A 613 9.11 -17.30 17.61
N GLY A 614 7.93 -17.46 18.19
CA GLY A 614 6.83 -16.51 18.24
C GLY A 614 5.70 -17.06 19.11
N VAL A 615 4.58 -16.32 19.20
CA VAL A 615 3.42 -16.69 20.05
C VAL A 615 2.82 -18.03 19.66
N THR A 616 2.45 -18.82 20.67
CA THR A 616 1.92 -20.19 20.48
C THR A 616 0.48 -20.20 19.97
N ASP A 617 -0.33 -19.23 20.36
CA ASP A 617 -1.78 -19.22 20.11
C ASP A 617 -2.14 -19.26 18.61
N PHE A 618 -1.39 -18.57 17.76
CA PHE A 618 -1.61 -18.58 16.32
C PHE A 618 -1.65 -19.99 15.71
N TRP A 619 -0.86 -20.92 16.26
CA TRP A 619 -0.72 -22.27 15.74
C TRP A 619 -1.89 -23.19 16.06
N ARG A 620 -2.79 -22.81 16.98
CA ARG A 620 -3.97 -23.62 17.37
C ARG A 620 -4.83 -24.02 16.18
N LYS A 621 -4.90 -23.19 15.16
CA LYS A 621 -5.60 -23.50 13.90
C LYS A 621 -5.06 -24.75 13.21
N TYR A 622 -3.77 -25.02 13.29
CA TYR A 622 -3.08 -26.09 12.58
C TYR A 622 -2.84 -27.32 13.48
N ILE A 623 -2.60 -27.12 14.74
CA ILE A 623 -2.30 -28.20 15.69
C ILE A 623 -3.55 -28.71 16.43
N GLY A 624 -4.62 -27.93 16.48
CA GLY A 624 -5.82 -28.25 17.27
C GLY A 624 -5.62 -28.11 18.78
N LEU A 625 -6.64 -28.54 19.54
CA LEU A 625 -6.57 -28.52 21.02
C LEU A 625 -5.71 -29.67 21.58
N ASP A 626 -5.61 -30.78 20.84
CA ASP A 626 -4.85 -31.97 21.22
C ASP A 626 -3.37 -31.93 20.79
N GLY A 627 -2.96 -30.89 20.09
CA GLY A 627 -1.58 -30.65 19.70
C GLY A 627 -0.85 -29.76 20.70
N ALA A 628 0.46 -29.64 20.52
CA ALA A 628 1.30 -28.80 21.34
C ALA A 628 2.14 -27.82 20.50
N ALA A 629 2.61 -26.75 21.12
CA ALA A 629 3.46 -25.75 20.47
C ALA A 629 4.75 -25.55 21.25
N VAL A 630 5.87 -25.47 20.55
CA VAL A 630 7.13 -24.94 21.06
C VAL A 630 7.25 -23.51 20.53
N GLY A 631 7.04 -22.53 21.38
CA GLY A 631 6.98 -21.11 21.06
C GLY A 631 7.31 -20.22 22.25
N ILE A 632 6.99 -18.92 22.15
CA ILE A 632 7.28 -17.91 23.15
C ILE A 632 6.02 -17.08 23.41
N ASP A 633 5.54 -17.07 24.66
CA ASP A 633 4.37 -16.29 25.08
C ASP A 633 4.74 -15.16 26.05
N THR A 634 6.03 -14.82 26.12
CA THR A 634 6.59 -13.69 26.85
C THR A 634 7.46 -12.84 25.93
N PHE A 635 7.86 -11.66 26.36
CA PHE A 635 8.89 -10.91 25.63
C PHE A 635 10.23 -11.65 25.63
N GLY A 636 11.09 -11.30 24.67
CA GLY A 636 12.44 -11.82 24.57
C GLY A 636 13.38 -11.28 25.64
N GLU A 637 14.67 -11.58 25.50
CA GLU A 637 15.73 -11.17 26.43
C GLU A 637 16.97 -10.69 25.65
N SER A 638 17.83 -9.89 26.30
CA SER A 638 19.09 -9.43 25.72
C SER A 638 20.22 -10.43 26.01
N ALA A 639 20.55 -11.25 25.01
CA ALA A 639 21.63 -12.22 25.05
C ALA A 639 22.01 -12.69 23.64
N PRO A 640 23.14 -13.41 23.45
CA PRO A 640 23.44 -14.05 22.16
C PRO A 640 22.31 -14.97 21.70
N GLY A 641 21.94 -14.91 20.41
CA GLY A 641 20.78 -15.62 19.87
C GLY A 641 20.74 -17.12 20.19
N GLY A 642 21.89 -17.83 20.12
CA GLY A 642 21.96 -19.26 20.49
C GLY A 642 21.63 -19.54 21.95
N ALA A 643 21.99 -18.62 22.86
CA ALA A 643 21.63 -18.72 24.29
C ALA A 643 20.12 -18.50 24.47
N LEU A 644 19.54 -17.56 23.71
CA LEU A 644 18.10 -17.27 23.74
C LEU A 644 17.28 -18.46 23.24
N PHE A 645 17.62 -19.05 22.08
CA PHE A 645 16.94 -20.25 21.62
C PHE A 645 16.95 -21.37 22.68
N LYS A 646 18.08 -21.60 23.33
CA LYS A 646 18.17 -22.58 24.42
C LYS A 646 17.33 -22.17 25.63
N HIS A 647 17.39 -20.90 26.06
CA HIS A 647 16.63 -20.37 27.20
C HIS A 647 15.12 -20.53 27.02
N PHE A 648 14.62 -20.22 25.82
CA PHE A 648 13.19 -20.33 25.49
C PHE A 648 12.78 -21.75 25.06
N GLY A 649 13.66 -22.75 25.22
CA GLY A 649 13.31 -24.14 24.99
C GLY A 649 13.30 -24.61 23.53
N PHE A 650 13.92 -23.88 22.62
CA PHE A 650 14.11 -24.34 21.22
C PHE A 650 15.29 -25.31 21.15
N THR A 651 15.09 -26.48 21.75
CA THR A 651 16.08 -27.58 21.80
C THR A 651 15.44 -28.88 21.37
N VAL A 652 16.26 -29.82 20.86
CA VAL A 652 15.79 -31.14 20.45
C VAL A 652 15.11 -31.88 21.60
N GLU A 653 15.70 -31.80 22.80
CA GLU A 653 15.19 -32.43 24.00
C GLU A 653 13.78 -31.95 24.35
N ASN A 654 13.54 -30.64 24.29
CA ASN A 654 12.24 -30.07 24.59
C ASN A 654 11.19 -30.44 23.52
N VAL A 655 11.55 -30.41 22.22
CA VAL A 655 10.64 -30.86 21.16
C VAL A 655 10.27 -32.32 21.34
N VAL A 656 11.25 -33.21 21.62
CA VAL A 656 11.01 -34.62 21.89
C VAL A 656 10.12 -34.83 23.10
N SER A 657 10.36 -34.10 24.21
CA SER A 657 9.52 -34.14 25.40
C SER A 657 8.10 -33.67 25.12
N THR A 658 7.94 -32.58 24.37
CA THR A 658 6.65 -32.06 23.94
C THR A 658 5.87 -33.06 23.08
N VAL A 659 6.53 -33.72 22.13
CA VAL A 659 5.91 -34.80 21.33
C VAL A 659 5.40 -35.91 22.22
N LYS A 660 6.22 -36.39 23.14
CA LYS A 660 5.84 -37.48 24.06
C LYS A 660 4.66 -37.12 24.97
N SER A 661 4.52 -35.85 25.32
CA SER A 661 3.42 -35.41 26.19
C SER A 661 2.04 -35.47 25.54
N ILE A 662 1.98 -35.58 24.20
CA ILE A 662 0.73 -35.63 23.44
C ILE A 662 0.44 -36.98 22.79
N LEU A 663 1.44 -37.90 22.70
CA LEU A 663 1.27 -39.26 22.19
C LEU A 663 0.71 -40.21 23.24
#